data_f1872f7752803200ac149bbbf849b49c
#
_entry.id   f1872f7752803200ac149bbbf849b49c
#
_cell.length_a   1.000
_cell.length_b   1.000
_cell.length_c   1.000
_cell.angle_alpha   90.00
_cell.angle_beta   90.00
_cell.angle_gamma   90.00
#
_symmetry.space_group_name_H-M   'P 1'
#
loop_
_entity.id
_entity.type
_entity.pdbx_description
1 polymer ?
#
loop_
_entity_poly.entity_id
_entity_poly.type
_entity_poly.pdbx_seq_one_letter_code
_entity_poly.pdbx_strand_id
1 'polypeptide(L)'
;MQVLRPAVTTTLLLGLFCALTPFATTQAPPQASPKPTATAGAGQQEQLSPEEKKKRKDWSDQMLRKPAPKKGCFDAAYPSTEWKEVQCVKAPKIPAIPRRGIRPAVVGNADDVSAGAPSGNITQTIGHFENVTNVTSESGPIGNSGPSIANAYTLQINTDFFTSTAACAGSPNPNCKGWEQWVYWNFGSGSGSAAMQYWLIKYNATCPAGQNWNQFSFTGSTDIYCWKNSANAVAVPNQPITNMGNWRFTGTATSTGDSITMFDGTTAHTTNGDNAVSASTGWTIAEFNIFGAGGNSSGGGTASFNAGASADTRTEIIYGGTAAPNCVAQGFTAEMNNLSFGPTAPAPTTPGPAVIFQESTAGGATSDCAAASTIGDTHLRTFNGLFYDFQAAGDFTLAEVEPNFTVQTRQVSGAPTWPNATVNKAVAARFGKTQVAICLAAPGSDQAAFVQVDGKPTAVGDGKSVELPGGVGIARQNNVYQLTSEEGDSVQATINPGWIGVVVGLGRWPSSVHGLIANPNGNVNQIATRDGFVLTNPFNFDDLYHRFADSWRVTERDSLLSACNREGTPVESGAPQRIFYAGDLEPEIRQKAQGVCTTAGVKPGALLDACTLDVAVIGQDSAANVFVNAIPPTTVGTITSGGGGNILTKWWWLWLILLLIILILWLLFRKKP
;
A
#
# COMPACT_ATOMS: atom_id res chain seq x y z
N MET A 1 -22.61 5.13 -54.41
CA MET A 1 -23.35 3.88 -54.46
C MET A 1 -23.71 3.58 -53.00
N GLN A 2 -24.83 4.08 -52.46
CA GLN A 2 -26.19 3.55 -52.45
C GLN A 2 -26.17 2.00 -52.41
N VAL A 3 -26.77 1.30 -51.44
CA VAL A 3 -28.20 1.17 -51.12
C VAL A 3 -28.34 0.33 -49.84
N LEU A 4 -29.06 0.72 -48.89
CA LEU A 4 -30.44 0.47 -48.35
C LEU A 4 -30.52 -0.52 -47.16
N ARG A 5 -31.11 -0.01 -46.07
CA ARG A 5 -31.85 -0.76 -45.04
C ARG A 5 -33.18 -1.28 -45.57
N PRO A 6 -33.82 -2.27 -44.92
CA PRO A 6 -35.12 -1.93 -44.34
C PRO A 6 -35.35 -2.44 -42.90
N ALA A 7 -36.20 -1.70 -42.20
CA ALA A 7 -36.91 -2.02 -40.99
C ALA A 7 -38.29 -2.65 -41.32
N VAL A 8 -38.81 -3.52 -40.45
CA VAL A 8 -40.24 -3.87 -40.33
C VAL A 8 -40.47 -4.31 -38.87
N THR A 9 -41.12 -3.60 -38.05
CA THR A 9 -42.49 -3.36 -37.64
C THR A 9 -43.24 -4.58 -37.03
N THR A 10 -43.54 -4.43 -35.76
CA THR A 10 -44.58 -4.82 -34.81
C THR A 10 -45.81 -5.57 -35.33
N THR A 11 -46.30 -6.59 -34.59
CA THR A 11 -47.74 -6.76 -34.34
C THR A 11 -48.02 -7.53 -33.04
N LEU A 12 -48.84 -6.92 -32.20
CA LEU A 12 -49.52 -7.43 -31.00
C LEU A 12 -50.71 -8.31 -31.43
N LEU A 13 -50.98 -9.41 -30.73
CA LEU A 13 -52.35 -9.98 -30.70
C LEU A 13 -52.63 -10.60 -29.31
N LEU A 14 -53.63 -10.04 -28.67
CA LEU A 14 -54.37 -10.54 -27.50
C LEU A 14 -55.27 -11.68 -27.91
N GLY A 15 -55.40 -12.71 -27.11
CA GLY A 15 -56.41 -13.76 -27.26
C GLY A 15 -56.75 -14.37 -25.90
N LEU A 16 -57.86 -13.92 -25.36
CA LEU A 16 -58.58 -14.41 -24.17
C LEU A 16 -59.51 -15.55 -24.59
N PHE A 17 -59.47 -16.73 -23.93
CA PHE A 17 -60.64 -17.63 -23.86
C PHE A 17 -60.69 -18.39 -22.55
N CYS A 18 -61.83 -18.30 -21.92
CA CYS A 18 -62.32 -19.00 -20.75
C CYS A 18 -62.88 -20.41 -21.08
N ALA A 19 -62.83 -21.27 -20.10
CA ALA A 19 -63.94 -22.10 -19.58
C ALA A 19 -63.80 -23.62 -19.65
N LEU A 20 -64.12 -24.17 -18.50
CA LEU A 20 -64.90 -25.37 -18.14
C LEU A 20 -64.15 -26.66 -17.76
N THR A 21 -64.34 -26.95 -16.46
CA THR A 21 -64.14 -28.22 -15.76
C THR A 21 -65.08 -29.32 -16.27
N PRO A 22 -64.76 -30.59 -16.02
CA PRO A 22 -65.60 -31.31 -15.04
C PRO A 22 -64.84 -32.16 -14.02
N PHE A 23 -65.52 -32.33 -12.87
CA PHE A 23 -65.22 -33.19 -11.77
C PHE A 23 -65.13 -34.67 -12.15
N ALA A 24 -64.20 -35.41 -11.55
CA ALA A 24 -64.30 -36.85 -11.31
C ALA A 24 -63.64 -37.20 -9.97
N THR A 25 -64.39 -37.91 -9.21
CA THR A 25 -64.18 -38.36 -7.85
C THR A 25 -63.26 -39.56 -7.74
N THR A 26 -62.52 -39.62 -6.58
CA THR A 26 -62.23 -40.79 -5.72
C THR A 26 -61.10 -41.72 -6.02
N GLN A 27 -60.17 -41.85 -5.18
CA GLN A 27 -59.93 -42.94 -4.23
C GLN A 27 -58.56 -42.76 -3.58
N ALA A 28 -58.51 -42.79 -2.23
CA ALA A 28 -57.30 -42.77 -1.44
C ALA A 28 -56.55 -44.10 -1.52
N PRO A 29 -55.23 -44.09 -1.70
CA PRO A 29 -54.35 -45.20 -1.37
C PRO A 29 -53.70 -45.04 0.03
N PRO A 30 -53.13 -46.11 0.59
CA PRO A 30 -52.87 -46.26 2.01
C PRO A 30 -51.66 -45.45 2.48
N GLN A 31 -51.70 -45.03 3.74
CA GLN A 31 -50.71 -44.35 4.55
C GLN A 31 -49.36 -45.05 4.51
N ALA A 32 -48.34 -44.41 3.94
CA ALA A 32 -46.95 -44.76 4.12
C ALA A 32 -46.37 -43.93 5.26
N SER A 33 -45.58 -44.59 6.11
CA SER A 33 -44.90 -44.06 7.28
C SER A 33 -43.99 -42.86 6.93
N PRO A 34 -43.86 -41.86 7.81
CA PRO A 34 -43.09 -40.65 7.54
C PRO A 34 -41.58 -40.93 7.40
N LYS A 35 -41.06 -40.64 6.23
CA LYS A 35 -39.66 -40.55 5.96
C LYS A 35 -39.16 -39.22 6.59
N PRO A 36 -38.03 -39.19 7.30
CA PRO A 36 -37.52 -37.92 7.86
C PRO A 36 -37.18 -36.96 6.75
N THR A 37 -37.90 -35.87 6.68
CA THR A 37 -37.59 -34.74 5.81
C THR A 37 -36.38 -34.04 6.41
N ALA A 38 -35.22 -34.18 5.77
CA ALA A 38 -34.08 -33.33 6.02
C ALA A 38 -34.42 -31.92 5.51
N THR A 39 -34.88 -31.06 6.42
CA THR A 39 -34.98 -29.63 6.18
C THR A 39 -33.54 -29.10 6.17
N ALA A 40 -32.99 -28.86 4.98
CA ALA A 40 -31.83 -28.02 4.85
C ALA A 40 -32.21 -26.61 5.29
N GLY A 41 -32.08 -26.34 6.58
CA GLY A 41 -32.14 -25.00 7.12
C GLY A 41 -30.94 -24.21 6.60
N ALA A 42 -31.21 -23.19 5.82
CA ALA A 42 -30.24 -22.12 5.66
C ALA A 42 -29.89 -21.63 7.08
N GLY A 43 -28.65 -21.88 7.50
CA GLY A 43 -28.18 -21.50 8.83
C GLY A 43 -28.28 -20.00 8.99
N GLN A 44 -29.25 -19.55 9.76
CA GLN A 44 -29.16 -18.25 10.39
C GLN A 44 -27.87 -18.25 11.21
N GLN A 45 -26.90 -17.42 10.84
CA GLN A 45 -25.74 -17.13 11.69
C GLN A 45 -26.28 -16.66 13.03
N GLU A 46 -26.12 -17.48 14.07
CA GLU A 46 -26.46 -17.15 15.43
C GLU A 46 -25.67 -15.90 15.81
N GLN A 47 -26.35 -14.78 15.98
CA GLN A 47 -25.70 -13.51 16.34
C GLN A 47 -25.22 -13.63 17.79
N LEU A 48 -23.96 -14.09 17.95
CA LEU A 48 -23.32 -14.25 19.25
C LEU A 48 -23.32 -12.93 20.01
N SER A 49 -23.60 -12.98 21.31
CA SER A 49 -23.51 -11.81 22.19
C SER A 49 -22.05 -11.28 22.22
N PRO A 50 -21.83 -9.99 22.47
CA PRO A 50 -20.49 -9.42 22.59
C PRO A 50 -19.61 -10.16 23.60
N GLU A 51 -20.20 -10.63 24.69
CA GLU A 51 -19.50 -11.41 25.73
C GLU A 51 -19.07 -12.78 25.21
N GLU A 52 -19.93 -13.49 24.49
CA GLU A 52 -19.61 -14.78 23.90
C GLU A 52 -18.54 -14.65 22.79
N LYS A 53 -18.62 -13.61 21.97
CA LYS A 53 -17.55 -13.30 20.99
C LYS A 53 -16.20 -13.09 21.67
N LYS A 54 -16.19 -12.35 22.79
CA LYS A 54 -14.98 -12.14 23.58
C LYS A 54 -14.43 -13.45 24.15
N LYS A 55 -15.28 -14.30 24.75
CA LYS A 55 -14.84 -15.61 25.29
C LYS A 55 -14.24 -16.50 24.22
N ARG A 56 -14.86 -16.57 23.03
CA ARG A 56 -14.33 -17.34 21.89
C ARG A 56 -13.00 -16.77 21.39
N LYS A 57 -12.88 -15.44 21.35
CA LYS A 57 -11.62 -14.79 21.00
C LYS A 57 -10.52 -15.13 22.00
N ASP A 58 -10.75 -14.96 23.29
CA ASP A 58 -9.79 -15.23 24.36
C ASP A 58 -9.35 -16.72 24.32
N TRP A 59 -10.30 -17.63 24.09
CA TRP A 59 -10.02 -19.06 23.94
C TRP A 59 -9.19 -19.34 22.68
N SER A 60 -9.55 -18.76 21.55
CA SER A 60 -8.80 -18.94 20.30
C SER A 60 -7.37 -18.43 20.43
N ASP A 61 -7.16 -17.26 21.03
CA ASP A 61 -5.84 -16.69 21.29
C ASP A 61 -4.99 -17.61 22.18
N GLN A 62 -5.60 -18.28 23.15
CA GLN A 62 -4.94 -19.29 23.98
C GLN A 62 -4.55 -20.52 23.15
N MET A 63 -5.45 -21.04 22.32
CA MET A 63 -5.22 -22.24 21.51
C MET A 63 -4.17 -22.03 20.40
N LEU A 64 -4.16 -20.87 19.76
CA LEU A 64 -3.16 -20.53 18.74
C LEU A 64 -1.73 -20.44 19.29
N ARG A 65 -1.58 -20.21 20.59
CA ARG A 65 -0.29 -20.17 21.29
C ARG A 65 0.07 -21.48 22.01
N LYS A 66 -0.86 -22.45 22.05
CA LYS A 66 -0.69 -23.73 22.72
C LYS A 66 -0.11 -24.76 21.75
N PRO A 67 1.14 -25.23 21.93
CA PRO A 67 1.70 -26.25 21.05
C PRO A 67 0.94 -27.57 21.11
N ALA A 68 0.94 -28.31 20.01
CA ALA A 68 0.45 -29.67 19.98
C ALA A 68 1.31 -30.58 20.92
N PRO A 69 0.70 -31.55 21.59
CA PRO A 69 1.39 -32.35 22.61
C PRO A 69 2.49 -33.27 22.04
N LYS A 70 2.41 -33.62 20.76
CA LYS A 70 3.36 -34.45 20.02
C LYS A 70 3.24 -34.19 18.52
N LYS A 71 4.08 -34.84 17.70
CA LYS A 71 3.89 -34.84 16.24
C LYS A 71 2.58 -35.53 15.87
N GLY A 72 1.82 -34.95 14.95
CA GLY A 72 0.52 -35.45 14.50
C GLY A 72 -0.47 -34.31 14.19
N CYS A 73 -1.74 -34.67 14.12
CA CYS A 73 -2.84 -33.76 13.84
C CYS A 73 -3.82 -33.77 15.01
N PHE A 74 -4.28 -32.62 15.40
CA PHE A 74 -5.10 -32.43 16.58
C PHE A 74 -6.19 -31.40 16.35
N ASP A 75 -7.35 -31.63 17.01
CA ASP A 75 -8.45 -30.67 17.10
C ASP A 75 -8.73 -30.33 18.56
N ALA A 76 -9.18 -29.09 18.79
CA ALA A 76 -9.77 -28.68 20.07
C ALA A 76 -11.03 -27.86 19.79
N ALA A 77 -12.18 -28.32 20.27
CA ALA A 77 -13.44 -27.61 20.11
C ALA A 77 -13.71 -26.72 21.33
N TYR A 78 -14.14 -25.49 21.09
CA TYR A 78 -14.56 -24.56 22.13
C TYR A 78 -15.64 -25.16 23.03
N PRO A 79 -15.59 -24.98 24.35
CA PRO A 79 -14.60 -24.22 25.13
C PRO A 79 -13.40 -25.07 25.65
N SER A 80 -13.22 -26.30 25.17
CA SER A 80 -12.14 -27.18 25.64
C SER A 80 -10.77 -26.65 25.18
N THR A 81 -9.81 -26.65 26.08
CA THR A 81 -8.41 -26.31 25.76
C THR A 81 -7.52 -27.55 25.57
N GLU A 82 -8.11 -28.76 25.52
CA GLU A 82 -7.39 -30.00 25.35
C GLU A 82 -7.34 -30.42 23.88
N TRP A 83 -6.13 -30.69 23.38
CA TRP A 83 -5.91 -31.25 22.06
C TRP A 83 -6.36 -32.70 22.02
N LYS A 84 -7.22 -33.04 21.08
CA LYS A 84 -7.63 -34.40 20.74
C LYS A 84 -6.95 -34.79 19.42
N GLU A 85 -6.26 -35.95 19.42
CA GLU A 85 -5.64 -36.45 18.22
C GLU A 85 -6.68 -36.84 17.17
N VAL A 86 -6.45 -36.43 15.95
CA VAL A 86 -7.28 -36.75 14.77
C VAL A 86 -6.42 -37.33 13.67
N GLN A 87 -7.05 -38.02 12.72
CA GLN A 87 -6.31 -38.59 11.58
C GLN A 87 -5.75 -37.46 10.68
N CYS A 88 -4.44 -37.50 10.44
CA CYS A 88 -3.83 -36.64 9.47
C CYS A 88 -4.27 -36.97 8.03
N VAL A 89 -4.38 -35.94 7.21
CA VAL A 89 -4.62 -36.02 5.76
C VAL A 89 -3.36 -35.66 4.99
N LYS A 90 -3.37 -35.81 3.68
CA LYS A 90 -2.30 -35.30 2.80
C LYS A 90 -2.64 -33.88 2.33
N ALA A 91 -1.65 -33.01 2.35
CA ALA A 91 -1.79 -31.70 1.73
C ALA A 91 -2.03 -31.82 0.22
N PRO A 92 -2.78 -30.90 -0.38
CA PRO A 92 -3.00 -30.85 -1.82
C PRO A 92 -1.67 -30.71 -2.59
N LYS A 93 -1.55 -31.39 -3.74
CA LYS A 93 -0.38 -31.25 -4.62
C LYS A 93 -0.49 -30.00 -5.52
N ILE A 94 -0.82 -28.87 -4.93
CA ILE A 94 -0.99 -27.60 -5.61
C ILE A 94 -0.01 -26.63 -4.96
N PRO A 95 0.96 -26.08 -5.72
CA PRO A 95 1.89 -25.11 -5.16
C PRO A 95 1.21 -23.75 -4.95
N ALA A 96 1.46 -23.12 -3.79
CA ALA A 96 1.35 -21.72 -3.61
C ALA A 96 2.71 -21.13 -4.04
N ILE A 97 2.74 -20.45 -5.18
CA ILE A 97 3.99 -20.14 -5.88
C ILE A 97 4.62 -18.84 -5.41
N PRO A 98 5.96 -18.68 -5.46
CA PRO A 98 6.61 -17.46 -5.09
C PRO A 98 6.27 -16.32 -6.05
N ARG A 99 6.33 -15.08 -5.58
CA ARG A 99 6.10 -13.87 -6.39
C ARG A 99 6.93 -13.86 -7.67
N ARG A 100 6.40 -13.28 -8.73
CA ARG A 100 7.06 -13.20 -10.04
C ARG A 100 7.39 -11.78 -10.49
N GLY A 101 7.07 -10.78 -9.76
CA GLY A 101 7.22 -9.39 -10.15
C GLY A 101 6.11 -8.54 -9.55
N ILE A 102 6.07 -7.27 -9.90
CA ILE A 102 5.12 -6.32 -9.35
C ILE A 102 3.93 -6.19 -10.30
N ARG A 103 2.73 -6.38 -9.78
CA ARG A 103 1.47 -6.02 -10.45
C ARG A 103 0.76 -5.01 -9.58
N PRO A 104 0.77 -3.72 -9.90
CA PRO A 104 0.14 -2.71 -9.08
C PRO A 104 -1.37 -2.88 -9.04
N ALA A 105 -1.97 -2.46 -7.92
CA ALA A 105 -3.39 -2.22 -7.67
C ALA A 105 -4.22 -3.39 -7.12
N VAL A 106 -3.67 -4.59 -6.92
CA VAL A 106 -4.38 -5.68 -6.21
C VAL A 106 -3.42 -6.37 -5.24
N VAL A 107 -3.96 -6.90 -4.15
CA VAL A 107 -3.19 -7.64 -3.14
C VAL A 107 -2.66 -8.96 -3.73
N GLY A 108 -1.38 -9.23 -3.52
CA GLY A 108 -0.68 -10.40 -4.02
C GLY A 108 0.28 -10.13 -5.18
N ASN A 109 1.05 -11.14 -5.57
CA ASN A 109 2.11 -11.06 -6.59
C ASN A 109 3.13 -9.93 -6.31
N ALA A 110 3.62 -9.87 -5.08
CA ALA A 110 4.52 -8.86 -4.50
C ALA A 110 3.86 -7.55 -4.02
N ASP A 111 2.57 -7.37 -4.22
CA ASP A 111 1.81 -6.22 -3.72
C ASP A 111 1.01 -6.66 -2.50
N ASP A 112 1.54 -6.44 -1.31
CA ASP A 112 0.89 -6.70 -0.02
C ASP A 112 1.55 -5.87 1.08
N VAL A 113 0.97 -5.86 2.26
CA VAL A 113 1.53 -5.23 3.46
C VAL A 113 1.91 -6.30 4.47
N SER A 114 3.20 -6.36 4.76
CA SER A 114 3.80 -7.34 5.67
C SER A 114 4.30 -6.69 6.97
N ALA A 115 4.41 -7.49 8.03
CA ALA A 115 4.95 -7.09 9.32
C ALA A 115 6.42 -7.51 9.44
N GLY A 116 7.34 -6.55 9.57
CA GLY A 116 8.77 -6.78 9.75
C GLY A 116 9.17 -6.72 11.22
N ALA A 117 9.96 -7.69 11.70
CA ALA A 117 10.52 -7.65 13.04
C ALA A 117 11.52 -6.50 13.15
N PRO A 118 11.40 -5.61 14.14
CA PRO A 118 12.37 -4.53 14.37
C PRO A 118 13.77 -5.05 14.71
N SER A 119 13.85 -6.26 15.26
CA SER A 119 15.11 -6.95 15.60
C SER A 119 14.90 -8.43 15.75
N GLY A 120 15.93 -9.25 15.49
CA GLY A 120 15.87 -10.70 15.62
C GLY A 120 14.96 -11.36 14.59
N ASN A 121 14.57 -12.61 14.86
CA ASN A 121 13.74 -13.41 13.98
C ASN A 121 12.33 -13.57 14.54
N ILE A 122 11.35 -13.68 13.63
CA ILE A 122 9.97 -14.03 13.97
C ILE A 122 9.94 -15.52 14.34
N THR A 123 9.24 -15.84 15.41
CA THR A 123 9.00 -17.22 15.84
C THR A 123 7.57 -17.68 15.61
N GLN A 124 6.63 -16.72 15.55
CA GLN A 124 5.22 -16.99 15.29
C GLN A 124 4.57 -15.76 14.65
N THR A 125 3.63 -16.01 13.75
CA THR A 125 2.72 -15.01 13.21
C THR A 125 1.28 -15.45 13.44
N ILE A 126 0.41 -14.50 13.79
CA ILE A 126 -1.03 -14.71 13.93
C ILE A 126 -1.72 -13.74 12.96
N GLY A 127 -2.44 -14.29 11.98
CA GLY A 127 -3.22 -13.54 11.03
C GLY A 127 -4.72 -13.63 11.29
N HIS A 128 -5.44 -12.53 11.15
CA HIS A 128 -6.90 -12.50 11.17
C HIS A 128 -7.46 -11.23 10.52
N PHE A 129 -8.76 -11.24 10.25
CA PHE A 129 -9.49 -10.15 9.63
C PHE A 129 -10.39 -9.48 10.66
N GLU A 130 -10.33 -8.15 10.69
CA GLU A 130 -11.16 -7.29 11.54
C GLU A 130 -12.11 -6.46 10.65
N ASN A 131 -13.16 -5.86 11.22
CA ASN A 131 -14.05 -4.94 10.50
C ASN A 131 -14.55 -5.46 9.14
N VAL A 132 -14.75 -6.79 9.01
CA VAL A 132 -15.21 -7.41 7.77
C VAL A 132 -16.59 -6.86 7.40
N THR A 133 -16.70 -6.23 6.23
CA THR A 133 -17.91 -5.53 5.79
C THR A 133 -18.28 -5.95 4.38
N ASN A 134 -19.56 -6.26 4.17
CA ASN A 134 -20.15 -6.63 2.86
C ASN A 134 -19.44 -7.80 2.14
N VAL A 135 -18.72 -8.65 2.84
CA VAL A 135 -18.16 -9.88 2.28
C VAL A 135 -19.29 -10.93 2.21
N THR A 136 -19.84 -11.12 1.00
CA THR A 136 -20.99 -12.02 0.78
C THR A 136 -20.65 -13.20 -0.14
N SER A 137 -19.63 -13.07 -0.97
CA SER A 137 -19.16 -14.15 -1.85
C SER A 137 -17.70 -13.98 -2.22
N GLU A 138 -17.05 -15.10 -2.47
CA GLU A 138 -15.74 -15.21 -3.10
C GLU A 138 -15.78 -16.35 -4.10
N SER A 139 -15.01 -16.24 -5.18
CA SER A 139 -14.78 -17.35 -6.10
C SER A 139 -13.45 -17.21 -6.83
N GLY A 140 -12.82 -18.34 -7.13
CA GLY A 140 -11.56 -18.38 -7.85
C GLY A 140 -11.33 -19.71 -8.56
N PRO A 141 -10.39 -19.79 -9.52
CA PRO A 141 -9.94 -21.04 -10.09
C PRO A 141 -8.97 -21.74 -9.13
N ILE A 142 -8.93 -23.07 -9.20
CA ILE A 142 -7.89 -23.84 -8.52
C ILE A 142 -6.62 -23.81 -9.41
N GLY A 143 -5.50 -23.35 -8.89
CA GLY A 143 -4.20 -23.37 -9.58
C GLY A 143 -4.08 -22.43 -10.77
N ASN A 144 -4.74 -21.29 -10.79
CA ASN A 144 -4.70 -20.26 -11.86
C ASN A 144 -5.28 -20.69 -13.22
N SER A 145 -6.04 -21.76 -13.26
CA SER A 145 -6.70 -22.21 -14.51
C SER A 145 -7.95 -23.01 -14.22
N GLY A 146 -8.87 -23.02 -15.16
CA GLY A 146 -10.15 -23.69 -15.01
C GLY A 146 -11.31 -22.78 -14.64
N PRO A 147 -12.49 -23.36 -14.35
CA PRO A 147 -13.65 -22.56 -13.97
C PRO A 147 -13.47 -21.95 -12.57
N SER A 148 -14.08 -20.81 -12.36
CA SER A 148 -14.18 -20.20 -11.04
C SER A 148 -15.11 -21.02 -10.15
N ILE A 149 -14.68 -21.34 -8.94
CA ILE A 149 -15.40 -22.15 -7.94
C ILE A 149 -15.67 -21.26 -6.74
N ALA A 150 -16.90 -21.24 -6.24
CA ALA A 150 -17.26 -20.48 -5.04
C ALA A 150 -16.53 -21.01 -3.80
N ASN A 151 -15.99 -20.08 -3.01
CA ASN A 151 -15.15 -20.37 -1.84
C ASN A 151 -13.90 -21.21 -2.18
N ALA A 152 -13.22 -20.90 -3.30
CA ALA A 152 -11.95 -21.54 -3.67
C ALA A 152 -10.79 -20.56 -3.48
N TYR A 153 -10.19 -20.58 -2.31
CA TYR A 153 -9.14 -19.66 -1.86
C TYR A 153 -8.11 -20.36 -0.96
N THR A 154 -7.05 -19.66 -0.64
CA THR A 154 -6.11 -20.01 0.43
C THR A 154 -6.03 -18.91 1.47
N LEU A 155 -5.86 -19.26 2.76
CA LEU A 155 -5.24 -18.39 3.74
C LEU A 155 -3.76 -18.71 3.79
N GLN A 156 -2.90 -17.71 3.76
CA GLN A 156 -1.46 -17.90 3.80
C GLN A 156 -0.80 -16.99 4.84
N ILE A 157 0.15 -17.55 5.57
CA ILE A 157 1.23 -16.83 6.22
C ILE A 157 2.50 -17.21 5.47
N ASN A 158 3.23 -16.21 5.01
CA ASN A 158 4.46 -16.41 4.24
C ASN A 158 5.64 -15.73 4.95
N THR A 159 6.81 -16.41 4.96
CA THR A 159 8.06 -15.77 5.36
C THR A 159 8.55 -14.85 4.25
N ASP A 160 9.52 -13.97 4.55
CA ASP A 160 10.42 -13.41 3.53
C ASP A 160 11.29 -14.52 2.90
N PHE A 161 11.94 -14.20 1.77
CA PHE A 161 12.94 -15.07 1.17
C PHE A 161 14.26 -14.91 1.92
N PHE A 162 14.64 -15.90 2.77
CA PHE A 162 15.81 -15.79 3.63
C PHE A 162 17.00 -16.65 3.16
N THR A 163 18.21 -16.19 3.43
CA THR A 163 19.46 -16.81 2.96
C THR A 163 20.07 -17.82 3.92
N SER A 164 19.62 -17.85 5.18
CA SER A 164 20.24 -18.65 6.26
C SER A 164 19.90 -20.14 6.23
N THR A 165 19.18 -20.64 5.22
CA THR A 165 18.80 -22.04 5.14
C THR A 165 19.94 -22.98 4.70
N ALA A 166 20.20 -24.02 5.50
CA ALA A 166 21.12 -25.10 5.13
C ALA A 166 20.61 -25.95 3.95
N ALA A 167 19.31 -25.91 3.64
CA ALA A 167 18.72 -26.66 2.53
C ALA A 167 19.20 -26.17 1.14
N CYS A 168 19.78 -24.99 1.06
CA CYS A 168 20.44 -24.48 -0.15
C CYS A 168 21.87 -25.01 -0.39
N ALA A 169 22.43 -25.82 0.51
CA ALA A 169 23.84 -26.26 0.43
C ALA A 169 24.21 -27.02 -0.87
N GLY A 170 23.25 -27.64 -1.55
CA GLY A 170 23.46 -28.32 -2.85
C GLY A 170 23.19 -27.45 -4.08
N SER A 171 22.85 -26.18 -3.91
CA SER A 171 22.58 -25.24 -5.00
C SER A 171 23.88 -24.66 -5.55
N PRO A 172 24.09 -24.62 -6.88
CA PRO A 172 25.19 -23.85 -7.50
C PRO A 172 24.96 -22.35 -7.46
N ASN A 173 23.73 -21.89 -7.13
CA ASN A 173 23.38 -20.48 -7.08
C ASN A 173 23.61 -19.93 -5.66
N PRO A 174 24.55 -19.01 -5.46
CA PRO A 174 24.82 -18.41 -4.15
C PRO A 174 23.63 -17.57 -3.63
N ASN A 175 22.68 -17.23 -4.50
CA ASN A 175 21.46 -16.49 -4.14
C ASN A 175 20.25 -17.41 -3.89
N CYS A 176 20.44 -18.74 -3.73
CA CYS A 176 19.38 -19.61 -3.28
C CYS A 176 18.85 -19.16 -1.91
N LYS A 177 17.52 -19.14 -1.75
CA LYS A 177 16.86 -18.73 -0.51
C LYS A 177 15.85 -19.76 -0.06
N GLY A 178 15.65 -19.89 1.24
CA GLY A 178 14.53 -20.60 1.82
C GLY A 178 13.28 -19.72 1.83
N TRP A 179 12.14 -20.35 1.74
CA TRP A 179 10.83 -19.75 1.91
C TRP A 179 9.87 -20.77 2.51
N GLU A 180 9.13 -20.39 3.52
CA GLU A 180 8.14 -21.22 4.17
C GLU A 180 6.80 -20.53 4.15
N GLN A 181 5.76 -21.34 3.89
CA GLN A 181 4.37 -20.91 3.89
C GLN A 181 3.57 -21.82 4.81
N TRP A 182 2.70 -21.23 5.61
CA TRP A 182 1.62 -21.91 6.31
C TRP A 182 0.37 -21.65 5.49
N VAL A 183 -0.27 -22.71 4.98
CA VAL A 183 -1.35 -22.59 4.01
C VAL A 183 -2.56 -23.39 4.47
N TYR A 184 -3.72 -22.75 4.49
CA TYR A 184 -5.01 -23.41 4.51
C TYR A 184 -5.61 -23.33 3.10
N TRP A 185 -5.85 -24.49 2.49
CA TRP A 185 -6.52 -24.62 1.20
C TRP A 185 -8.02 -24.88 1.40
N ASN A 186 -8.86 -24.05 0.81
CA ASN A 186 -10.30 -24.23 0.69
C ASN A 186 -10.67 -24.38 -0.79
N PHE A 187 -11.40 -25.43 -1.14
CA PHE A 187 -11.75 -25.71 -2.55
C PHE A 187 -13.25 -25.63 -2.84
N GLY A 188 -14.01 -24.96 -1.99
CA GLY A 188 -15.43 -24.71 -2.18
C GLY A 188 -16.35 -25.89 -1.84
N SER A 189 -15.81 -27.10 -1.66
CA SER A 189 -16.59 -28.30 -1.29
C SER A 189 -15.73 -29.31 -0.54
N GLY A 190 -16.37 -30.15 0.26
CA GLY A 190 -15.70 -31.18 1.05
C GLY A 190 -14.99 -30.60 2.27
N SER A 191 -13.81 -31.13 2.57
CA SER A 191 -12.93 -30.64 3.62
C SER A 191 -11.74 -29.95 3.00
N GLY A 192 -11.41 -28.75 3.51
CA GLY A 192 -10.13 -28.11 3.29
C GLY A 192 -9.02 -28.80 4.11
N SER A 193 -7.81 -28.28 4.01
CA SER A 193 -6.68 -28.78 4.80
C SER A 193 -5.69 -27.68 5.09
N ALA A 194 -5.01 -27.78 6.25
CA ALA A 194 -3.96 -26.85 6.62
C ALA A 194 -2.62 -27.60 6.78
N ALA A 195 -1.56 -27.06 6.17
CA ALA A 195 -0.22 -27.64 6.18
C ALA A 195 0.85 -26.57 5.90
N MET A 196 2.14 -26.94 6.06
CA MET A 196 3.27 -26.12 5.63
C MET A 196 3.68 -26.50 4.21
N GLN A 197 4.12 -25.48 3.44
CA GLN A 197 4.75 -25.66 2.15
C GLN A 197 6.14 -24.99 2.17
N TYR A 198 7.14 -25.73 1.74
CA TYR A 198 8.54 -25.33 1.78
C TYR A 198 9.08 -25.12 0.38
N TRP A 199 9.89 -24.07 0.19
CA TRP A 199 10.48 -23.71 -1.08
C TRP A 199 11.97 -23.45 -0.98
N LEU A 200 12.70 -23.82 -2.03
CA LEU A 200 14.05 -23.37 -2.32
C LEU A 200 13.95 -22.46 -3.57
N ILE A 201 14.11 -21.17 -3.35
CA ILE A 201 13.95 -20.14 -4.36
C ILE A 201 15.23 -20.07 -5.20
N LYS A 202 15.11 -20.24 -6.52
CA LYS A 202 16.22 -20.23 -7.47
C LYS A 202 17.31 -21.24 -7.08
N TYR A 203 16.92 -22.46 -6.76
CA TYR A 203 17.85 -23.54 -6.45
C TYR A 203 18.79 -23.84 -7.63
N ASN A 204 18.30 -23.72 -8.86
CA ASN A 204 19.04 -23.77 -10.13
C ASN A 204 19.88 -25.05 -10.32
N ALA A 205 19.42 -26.15 -9.76
CA ALA A 205 19.94 -27.52 -9.96
C ALA A 205 18.80 -28.53 -9.83
N THR A 206 19.09 -29.82 -10.03
CA THR A 206 18.14 -30.88 -9.70
C THR A 206 17.78 -30.84 -8.22
N CYS A 207 16.50 -30.82 -7.91
CA CYS A 207 16.03 -30.71 -6.53
C CYS A 207 16.57 -31.84 -5.65
N PRO A 208 16.76 -31.60 -4.33
CA PRO A 208 17.37 -32.60 -3.42
C PRO A 208 16.67 -33.93 -3.46
N ALA A 209 17.42 -34.98 -3.67
CA ALA A 209 16.89 -36.36 -3.75
C ALA A 209 16.42 -36.90 -2.39
N GLY A 210 15.47 -37.83 -2.38
CA GLY A 210 15.04 -38.56 -1.17
C GLY A 210 14.17 -37.81 -0.18
N GLN A 211 13.77 -36.57 -0.48
CA GLN A 211 12.97 -35.72 0.42
C GLN A 211 11.65 -35.22 -0.20
N ASN A 212 11.19 -35.83 -1.26
CA ASN A 212 9.93 -35.53 -1.97
C ASN A 212 9.82 -34.08 -2.50
N TRP A 213 10.94 -33.43 -2.84
CA TRP A 213 10.95 -32.18 -3.49
C TRP A 213 10.43 -32.29 -4.93
N ASN A 214 9.55 -31.38 -5.33
CA ASN A 214 9.06 -31.19 -6.68
C ASN A 214 9.79 -30.04 -7.33
N GLN A 215 10.13 -30.17 -8.61
CA GLN A 215 10.71 -29.09 -9.39
C GLN A 215 9.60 -28.15 -9.90
N PHE A 216 9.89 -26.86 -9.91
CA PHE A 216 9.04 -25.83 -10.48
C PHE A 216 9.86 -24.83 -11.26
N SER A 217 9.31 -24.30 -12.36
CA SER A 217 9.88 -23.19 -13.14
C SER A 217 8.74 -22.37 -13.73
N PHE A 218 8.92 -21.07 -13.75
CA PHE A 218 7.97 -20.18 -14.45
C PHE A 218 8.13 -20.32 -15.96
N THR A 219 7.05 -20.18 -16.69
CA THR A 219 7.06 -20.14 -18.15
C THR A 219 7.98 -19.01 -18.65
N GLY A 220 8.95 -19.36 -19.50
CA GLY A 220 9.94 -18.42 -20.04
C GLY A 220 11.12 -18.12 -19.11
N SER A 221 11.19 -18.71 -17.93
CA SER A 221 12.33 -18.59 -17.00
C SER A 221 13.24 -19.80 -17.08
N THR A 222 14.55 -19.60 -16.89
CA THR A 222 15.56 -20.64 -16.71
C THR A 222 15.79 -20.99 -15.25
N ASP A 223 15.24 -20.22 -14.31
CA ASP A 223 15.36 -20.49 -12.89
C ASP A 223 14.60 -21.76 -12.49
N ILE A 224 15.22 -22.56 -11.66
CA ILE A 224 14.67 -23.79 -11.09
C ILE A 224 14.41 -23.55 -9.60
N TYR A 225 13.19 -23.82 -9.21
CA TYR A 225 12.70 -23.79 -7.83
C TYR A 225 12.39 -25.21 -7.37
N CYS A 226 12.53 -25.47 -6.07
CA CYS A 226 12.13 -26.74 -5.49
C CYS A 226 11.10 -26.52 -4.40
N TRP A 227 10.03 -27.31 -4.38
CA TRP A 227 8.99 -27.20 -3.37
C TRP A 227 8.49 -28.55 -2.87
N LYS A 228 8.00 -28.58 -1.64
CA LYS A 228 7.30 -29.73 -1.06
C LYS A 228 6.31 -29.29 0.01
N ASN A 229 5.29 -30.08 0.25
CA ASN A 229 4.45 -29.93 1.44
C ASN A 229 5.07 -30.67 2.64
N SER A 230 4.64 -30.30 3.87
CA SER A 230 4.87 -31.11 5.05
C SER A 230 4.26 -32.51 4.89
N ALA A 231 4.81 -33.51 5.60
CA ALA A 231 4.35 -34.87 5.51
C ALA A 231 2.88 -35.03 5.92
N ASN A 232 2.44 -34.21 6.88
CA ASN A 232 1.09 -34.20 7.43
C ASN A 232 0.38 -32.90 7.11
N ALA A 233 -0.94 -32.98 6.93
CA ALA A 233 -1.88 -31.89 6.95
C ALA A 233 -3.03 -32.20 7.91
N VAL A 234 -3.58 -31.21 8.59
CA VAL A 234 -4.82 -31.36 9.37
C VAL A 234 -6.02 -31.04 8.48
N ALA A 235 -7.05 -31.88 8.55
CA ALA A 235 -8.31 -31.59 7.87
C ALA A 235 -9.03 -30.42 8.57
N VAL A 236 -9.53 -29.49 7.80
CA VAL A 236 -10.36 -28.38 8.28
C VAL A 236 -11.67 -28.39 7.49
N PRO A 237 -12.84 -28.27 8.12
CA PRO A 237 -14.10 -28.16 7.38
C PRO A 237 -14.04 -27.04 6.35
N ASN A 238 -14.74 -27.22 5.23
CA ASN A 238 -14.85 -26.16 4.22
C ASN A 238 -15.46 -24.90 4.83
N GLN A 239 -14.80 -23.78 4.66
CA GLN A 239 -15.20 -22.49 5.22
C GLN A 239 -15.82 -21.61 4.15
N PRO A 240 -17.08 -21.17 4.34
CA PRO A 240 -17.64 -20.11 3.48
C PRO A 240 -16.92 -18.78 3.76
N ILE A 241 -16.69 -17.98 2.72
CA ILE A 241 -16.00 -16.69 2.86
C ILE A 241 -16.70 -15.74 3.84
N THR A 242 -18.01 -15.86 3.99
CA THR A 242 -18.82 -15.08 4.94
C THR A 242 -18.43 -15.30 6.41
N ASN A 243 -17.66 -16.35 6.70
CA ASN A 243 -17.13 -16.66 8.03
C ASN A 243 -15.78 -16.00 8.33
N MET A 244 -15.22 -15.27 7.38
CA MET A 244 -13.86 -14.70 7.37
C MET A 244 -13.52 -13.93 8.67
N GLY A 245 -14.46 -13.15 9.21
CA GLY A 245 -14.25 -12.39 10.45
C GLY A 245 -14.09 -13.22 11.73
N ASN A 246 -14.37 -14.54 11.66
CA ASN A 246 -14.22 -15.44 12.80
C ASN A 246 -12.91 -16.24 12.75
N TRP A 247 -12.15 -16.17 11.67
CA TRP A 247 -10.94 -16.96 11.51
C TRP A 247 -9.75 -16.36 12.25
N ARG A 248 -8.88 -17.27 12.73
CA ARG A 248 -7.54 -16.95 13.18
C ARG A 248 -6.59 -18.00 12.66
N PHE A 249 -5.42 -17.56 12.23
CA PHE A 249 -4.48 -18.40 11.53
C PHE A 249 -3.07 -18.16 12.05
N THR A 250 -2.34 -19.26 12.36
CA THR A 250 -1.02 -19.14 12.98
C THR A 250 -0.01 -20.02 12.27
N GLY A 251 1.12 -19.40 11.94
CA GLY A 251 2.36 -20.05 11.52
C GLY A 251 3.40 -19.93 12.62
N THR A 252 4.02 -21.02 13.01
CA THR A 252 5.07 -21.05 14.05
C THR A 252 6.32 -21.73 13.50
N ALA A 253 7.50 -21.11 13.68
CA ALA A 253 8.79 -21.69 13.34
C ALA A 253 9.73 -21.56 14.54
N THR A 254 10.24 -22.71 15.01
CA THR A 254 11.20 -22.78 16.11
C THR A 254 12.41 -23.65 15.72
N SER A 255 13.46 -23.62 16.52
CA SER A 255 14.64 -24.48 16.29
C SER A 255 14.32 -25.98 16.36
N THR A 256 13.21 -26.36 17.00
CA THR A 256 12.78 -27.76 17.20
C THR A 256 11.73 -28.20 16.19
N GLY A 257 11.14 -27.31 15.42
CA GLY A 257 10.13 -27.59 14.41
C GLY A 257 9.22 -26.42 14.11
N ASP A 258 8.35 -26.62 13.14
CA ASP A 258 7.32 -25.71 12.70
C ASP A 258 5.92 -26.30 12.95
N SER A 259 4.89 -25.46 12.96
CA SER A 259 3.51 -25.87 13.11
C SER A 259 2.54 -24.84 12.56
N ILE A 260 1.34 -25.31 12.22
CA ILE A 260 0.22 -24.51 11.74
C ILE A 260 -0.98 -24.74 12.65
N THR A 261 -1.72 -23.66 12.95
CA THR A 261 -3.02 -23.78 13.61
C THR A 261 -4.04 -22.87 12.91
N MET A 262 -5.18 -23.45 12.51
CA MET A 262 -6.33 -22.77 11.97
C MET A 262 -7.48 -22.83 12.97
N PHE A 263 -8.04 -21.68 13.31
CA PHE A 263 -9.28 -21.56 14.07
C PHE A 263 -10.41 -21.14 13.13
N ASP A 264 -11.46 -21.98 13.05
CA ASP A 264 -12.58 -21.82 12.11
C ASP A 264 -13.78 -21.05 12.68
N GLY A 265 -13.66 -20.53 13.91
CA GLY A 265 -14.73 -19.89 14.67
C GLY A 265 -15.28 -20.74 15.81
N THR A 266 -15.04 -22.06 15.78
CA THR A 266 -15.54 -23.03 16.78
C THR A 266 -14.50 -24.04 17.21
N THR A 267 -13.57 -24.37 16.35
CA THR A 267 -12.56 -25.42 16.53
C THR A 267 -11.20 -24.92 16.11
N ALA A 268 -10.17 -25.23 16.88
CA ALA A 268 -8.79 -25.07 16.52
C ALA A 268 -8.26 -26.39 15.93
N HIS A 269 -7.66 -26.34 14.74
CA HIS A 269 -7.07 -27.45 13.99
C HIS A 269 -5.58 -27.25 13.89
N THR A 270 -4.74 -28.21 14.31
CA THR A 270 -3.27 -28.02 14.30
C THR A 270 -2.52 -29.23 13.78
N THR A 271 -1.36 -28.98 13.14
CA THR A 271 -0.39 -30.03 12.80
C THR A 271 1.04 -29.49 12.85
N ASN A 272 2.00 -30.42 13.02
CA ASN A 272 3.44 -30.12 12.99
C ASN A 272 4.01 -30.37 11.60
N GLY A 273 5.00 -29.56 11.21
CA GLY A 273 5.70 -29.65 9.94
C GLY A 273 7.03 -30.43 10.01
N ASP A 274 7.74 -30.33 8.88
CA ASP A 274 9.01 -31.05 8.67
C ASP A 274 10.23 -30.17 8.92
N ASN A 275 10.06 -28.87 9.21
CA ASN A 275 11.13 -27.87 9.38
C ASN A 275 12.18 -27.91 8.25
N ALA A 276 11.72 -28.04 7.02
CA ALA A 276 12.58 -28.39 5.89
C ALA A 276 13.53 -27.29 5.44
N VAL A 277 13.18 -26.04 5.71
CA VAL A 277 13.98 -24.85 5.36
C VAL A 277 14.48 -24.09 6.58
N SER A 278 14.15 -24.54 7.80
CA SER A 278 14.59 -23.94 9.06
C SER A 278 14.27 -22.44 9.16
N ALA A 279 13.01 -22.06 8.94
CA ALA A 279 12.58 -20.65 8.90
C ALA A 279 12.97 -19.86 10.15
N SER A 280 13.01 -20.50 11.33
CA SER A 280 13.45 -19.85 12.58
C SER A 280 14.85 -19.22 12.53
N THR A 281 15.67 -19.56 11.52
CA THR A 281 17.04 -19.03 11.39
C THR A 281 17.12 -17.73 10.59
N GLY A 282 16.04 -17.33 9.89
CA GLY A 282 16.10 -16.18 9.00
C GLY A 282 14.77 -15.48 8.73
N TRP A 283 13.67 -15.95 9.30
CA TRP A 283 12.37 -15.31 9.14
C TRP A 283 12.31 -13.95 9.81
N THR A 284 12.26 -12.85 9.03
CA THR A 284 12.26 -11.48 9.55
C THR A 284 11.03 -10.68 9.15
N ILE A 285 10.30 -11.10 8.11
CA ILE A 285 9.10 -10.43 7.63
C ILE A 285 8.00 -11.48 7.46
N ALA A 286 6.80 -11.16 7.93
CA ALA A 286 5.61 -12.00 7.81
C ALA A 286 4.54 -11.32 6.96
N GLU A 287 4.13 -11.97 5.88
CA GLU A 287 2.93 -11.66 5.10
C GLU A 287 1.77 -12.51 5.60
N PHE A 288 0.58 -11.96 5.71
CA PHE A 288 -0.66 -12.71 5.93
C PHE A 288 -1.79 -12.12 5.12
N ASN A 289 -2.45 -12.95 4.33
CA ASN A 289 -3.68 -12.57 3.64
C ASN A 289 -4.46 -13.78 3.13
N ILE A 290 -5.58 -13.48 2.43
CA ILE A 290 -6.37 -14.42 1.65
C ILE A 290 -6.01 -14.26 0.17
N PHE A 291 -5.74 -15.38 -0.50
CA PHE A 291 -5.29 -15.42 -1.88
C PHE A 291 -6.02 -16.51 -2.68
N GLY A 292 -5.80 -16.54 -3.98
CA GLY A 292 -6.30 -17.62 -4.84
C GLY A 292 -5.80 -19.00 -4.45
N ALA A 293 -6.47 -20.03 -4.91
CA ALA A 293 -6.24 -21.43 -4.53
C ALA A 293 -5.02 -22.04 -5.25
N GLY A 294 -3.82 -21.47 -5.00
CA GLY A 294 -2.54 -21.91 -5.57
C GLY A 294 -2.26 -21.39 -6.98
N GLY A 295 -1.15 -21.82 -7.57
CA GLY A 295 -0.67 -21.32 -8.85
C GLY A 295 -0.12 -22.41 -9.79
N ASN A 296 0.36 -21.98 -10.96
CA ASN A 296 1.04 -22.79 -11.95
C ASN A 296 2.21 -22.02 -12.60
N SER A 297 2.88 -22.59 -13.58
CA SER A 297 4.03 -21.97 -14.26
C SER A 297 3.71 -20.64 -14.95
N SER A 298 2.44 -20.29 -15.15
CA SER A 298 1.98 -19.03 -15.77
C SER A 298 1.69 -17.94 -14.74
N GLY A 299 1.44 -18.29 -13.47
CA GLY A 299 1.17 -17.34 -12.38
C GLY A 299 0.30 -17.91 -11.27
N GLY A 300 0.03 -17.11 -10.26
CA GLY A 300 -0.85 -17.44 -9.14
C GLY A 300 -2.33 -17.33 -9.49
N GLY A 301 -3.17 -18.07 -8.78
CA GLY A 301 -4.62 -17.94 -8.84
C GLY A 301 -5.11 -16.65 -8.17
N THR A 302 -6.36 -16.28 -8.44
CA THR A 302 -6.98 -15.08 -7.88
C THR A 302 -8.24 -15.44 -7.12
N ALA A 303 -8.35 -14.99 -5.86
CA ALA A 303 -9.58 -14.98 -5.10
C ALA A 303 -10.38 -13.71 -5.45
N SER A 304 -11.59 -13.87 -5.95
CA SER A 304 -12.43 -12.75 -6.42
C SER A 304 -13.61 -12.54 -5.49
N PHE A 305 -13.54 -11.48 -4.69
CA PHE A 305 -14.60 -11.03 -3.79
C PHE A 305 -15.68 -10.26 -4.54
N ASN A 306 -16.88 -10.24 -4.00
CA ASN A 306 -17.98 -9.42 -4.49
C ASN A 306 -17.68 -7.91 -4.39
N ALA A 307 -18.31 -7.12 -5.23
CA ALA A 307 -18.20 -5.65 -5.16
C ALA A 307 -18.66 -5.11 -3.80
N GLY A 308 -17.94 -4.14 -3.25
CA GLY A 308 -18.19 -3.52 -1.95
C GLY A 308 -17.66 -4.33 -0.76
N ALA A 309 -16.99 -5.45 -0.97
CA ALA A 309 -16.31 -6.20 0.10
C ALA A 309 -15.14 -5.37 0.66
N SER A 310 -14.98 -5.38 1.98
CA SER A 310 -13.88 -4.72 2.70
C SER A 310 -13.55 -5.47 3.99
N ALA A 311 -12.29 -5.45 4.38
CA ALA A 311 -11.79 -5.96 5.65
C ALA A 311 -10.55 -5.19 6.11
N ASP A 312 -10.28 -5.20 7.41
CA ASP A 312 -8.99 -4.84 7.96
C ASP A 312 -8.20 -6.13 8.19
N THR A 313 -7.05 -6.23 7.56
CA THR A 313 -6.13 -7.36 7.72
C THR A 313 -5.14 -7.04 8.82
N ARG A 314 -5.00 -7.97 9.79
CA ARG A 314 -4.07 -7.84 10.91
C ARG A 314 -3.04 -8.96 10.86
N THR A 315 -1.76 -8.57 10.82
CA THR A 315 -0.60 -9.47 10.87
C THR A 315 0.17 -9.22 12.16
N GLU A 316 -0.06 -10.05 13.18
CA GLU A 316 0.64 -10.00 14.48
C GLU A 316 1.89 -10.88 14.43
N ILE A 317 3.03 -10.38 14.96
CA ILE A 317 4.29 -11.13 15.03
C ILE A 317 4.79 -11.30 16.44
N ILE A 318 5.39 -12.45 16.73
CA ILE A 318 6.12 -12.74 17.96
C ILE A 318 7.59 -12.95 17.58
N TYR A 319 8.44 -12.01 18.03
CA TYR A 319 9.88 -11.98 17.70
C TYR A 319 10.76 -11.78 18.94
N GLY A 320 10.17 -11.98 20.14
CA GLY A 320 10.86 -11.80 21.43
C GLY A 320 10.92 -10.36 21.95
N GLY A 321 10.50 -9.37 21.13
CA GLY A 321 10.37 -7.97 21.52
C GLY A 321 8.91 -7.55 21.70
N THR A 322 8.71 -6.30 22.18
CA THR A 322 7.38 -5.69 22.41
C THR A 322 7.14 -4.43 21.58
N ALA A 323 8.14 -3.96 20.84
CA ALA A 323 8.00 -2.80 19.97
C ALA A 323 7.04 -3.10 18.80
N ALA A 324 6.41 -2.07 18.26
CA ALA A 324 5.60 -2.20 17.06
C ALA A 324 6.44 -2.71 15.88
N PRO A 325 5.89 -3.57 15.00
CA PRO A 325 6.58 -4.02 13.81
C PRO A 325 6.89 -2.86 12.86
N ASN A 326 7.90 -3.06 12.01
CA ASN A 326 8.04 -2.25 10.83
C ASN A 326 6.95 -2.65 9.82
N CYS A 327 6.30 -1.68 9.21
CA CYS A 327 5.51 -1.93 8.02
C CYS A 327 6.46 -2.19 6.84
N VAL A 328 6.13 -3.19 6.01
CA VAL A 328 6.85 -3.53 4.77
C VAL A 328 5.82 -3.68 3.66
N ALA A 329 5.85 -2.79 2.66
CA ALA A 329 4.95 -2.83 1.50
C ALA A 329 5.48 -3.83 0.47
N GLN A 330 5.38 -5.10 0.80
CA GLN A 330 5.90 -6.19 -0.02
C GLN A 330 5.22 -7.50 0.33
N GLY A 331 4.76 -8.23 -0.69
CA GLY A 331 4.31 -9.61 -0.59
C GLY A 331 5.35 -10.61 -1.11
N PHE A 332 5.12 -11.90 -0.83
CA PHE A 332 6.06 -12.98 -1.16
C PHE A 332 5.42 -14.07 -2.03
N THR A 333 4.10 -14.17 -2.04
CA THR A 333 3.37 -15.10 -2.91
C THR A 333 2.99 -14.46 -4.25
N ALA A 334 2.77 -15.28 -5.30
CA ALA A 334 2.26 -14.85 -6.58
C ALA A 334 0.73 -14.99 -6.71
N GLU A 335 0.09 -15.65 -5.77
CA GLU A 335 -1.36 -15.67 -5.69
C GLU A 335 -1.88 -14.28 -5.35
N MET A 336 -3.10 -13.98 -5.79
CA MET A 336 -3.71 -12.65 -5.68
C MET A 336 -5.13 -12.75 -5.13
N ASN A 337 -5.65 -11.60 -4.71
CA ASN A 337 -7.08 -11.36 -4.62
C ASN A 337 -7.45 -10.09 -5.43
N ASN A 338 -8.71 -9.70 -5.48
CA ASN A 338 -9.19 -8.49 -6.15
C ASN A 338 -9.43 -7.32 -5.19
N LEU A 339 -8.91 -7.39 -3.97
CA LEU A 339 -8.93 -6.29 -3.02
C LEU A 339 -7.75 -5.36 -3.30
N SER A 340 -7.91 -4.10 -3.00
CA SER A 340 -6.87 -3.07 -3.07
C SER A 340 -6.77 -2.37 -1.73
N PHE A 341 -5.58 -1.85 -1.40
CA PHE A 341 -5.36 -1.16 -0.13
C PHE A 341 -6.26 0.06 0.02
N GLY A 342 -6.70 0.30 1.24
CA GLY A 342 -7.51 1.45 1.58
C GLY A 342 -6.74 2.78 1.51
N PRO A 343 -7.46 3.92 1.64
CA PRO A 343 -6.84 5.24 1.57
C PRO A 343 -5.97 5.57 2.80
N THR A 344 -6.08 4.79 3.86
CA THR A 344 -5.33 4.99 5.10
C THR A 344 -4.06 4.16 5.08
N ALA A 345 -2.93 4.77 5.41
CA ALA A 345 -1.67 4.04 5.54
C ALA A 345 -1.76 2.94 6.59
N PRO A 346 -1.04 1.81 6.40
CA PRO A 346 -0.96 0.74 7.38
C PRO A 346 -0.48 1.24 8.74
N ALA A 347 -1.04 0.71 9.81
CA ALA A 347 -0.78 1.14 11.18
C ALA A 347 -0.06 0.05 11.99
N PRO A 348 1.25 0.21 12.29
CA PRO A 348 1.92 -0.57 13.32
C PRO A 348 1.30 -0.33 14.71
N THR A 349 1.09 -1.39 15.49
CA THR A 349 0.40 -1.31 16.79
C THR A 349 1.03 -2.19 17.87
N THR A 350 0.76 -1.85 19.14
CA THR A 350 1.05 -2.61 20.36
C THR A 350 -0.05 -2.36 21.40
N PRO A 351 -0.32 -3.25 22.40
CA PRO A 351 0.31 -4.57 22.60
C PRO A 351 -0.17 -5.58 21.55
N GLY A 352 0.55 -6.71 21.43
CA GLY A 352 0.40 -7.65 20.33
C GLY A 352 0.98 -7.02 19.07
N PRO A 353 2.35 -7.00 18.95
CA PRO A 353 3.01 -6.30 17.85
C PRO A 353 2.43 -6.74 16.50
N ALA A 354 1.74 -5.83 15.81
CA ALA A 354 1.04 -6.13 14.57
C ALA A 354 1.09 -4.95 13.60
N VAL A 355 0.93 -5.24 12.31
CA VAL A 355 0.57 -4.28 11.27
C VAL A 355 -0.90 -4.52 10.91
N ILE A 356 -1.68 -3.43 10.86
CA ILE A 356 -3.10 -3.46 10.46
C ILE A 356 -3.25 -2.57 9.23
N PHE A 357 -3.93 -3.06 8.21
CA PHE A 357 -4.25 -2.30 7.00
C PHE A 357 -5.64 -2.65 6.49
N GLN A 358 -6.27 -1.69 5.84
CA GLN A 358 -7.57 -1.87 5.21
C GLN A 358 -7.40 -2.26 3.75
N GLU A 359 -8.23 -3.18 3.31
CA GLU A 359 -8.34 -3.57 1.90
C GLU A 359 -9.81 -3.69 1.46
N SER A 360 -10.09 -3.38 0.19
CA SER A 360 -11.46 -3.42 -0.35
C SER A 360 -11.51 -3.55 -1.86
N THR A 361 -12.63 -4.04 -2.40
CA THR A 361 -12.89 -4.04 -3.85
C THR A 361 -13.19 -2.67 -4.43
N ALA A 362 -13.42 -1.65 -3.57
CA ALA A 362 -13.61 -0.27 -4.03
C ALA A 362 -12.30 0.42 -4.43
N GLY A 363 -11.18 -0.21 -4.08
CA GLY A 363 -9.86 0.36 -4.28
C GLY A 363 -9.50 1.45 -3.28
N GLY A 364 -8.27 1.87 -3.32
CA GLY A 364 -7.68 2.92 -2.49
C GLY A 364 -6.40 3.43 -3.13
N ALA A 365 -5.83 4.47 -2.57
CA ALA A 365 -4.76 5.21 -3.25
C ALA A 365 -3.34 4.68 -2.99
N THR A 366 -3.08 3.85 -1.97
CA THR A 366 -1.69 3.54 -1.62
C THR A 366 -1.49 2.12 -1.12
N SER A 367 -0.46 1.46 -1.63
CA SER A 367 0.15 0.25 -1.07
C SER A 367 1.32 0.59 -0.13
N ASP A 368 1.63 1.86 0.08
CA ASP A 368 2.84 2.28 0.76
C ASP A 368 2.68 2.31 2.27
N CYS A 369 3.73 1.92 2.99
CA CYS A 369 3.79 2.01 4.46
C CYS A 369 3.72 3.45 4.96
N ALA A 370 4.23 4.39 4.20
CA ALA A 370 4.09 5.82 4.42
C ALA A 370 4.10 6.55 3.08
N ALA A 371 3.30 7.61 2.97
CA ALA A 371 3.24 8.42 1.77
C ALA A 371 3.36 9.91 2.10
N ALA A 372 4.03 10.62 1.21
CA ALA A 372 4.19 12.07 1.24
C ALA A 372 3.91 12.64 -0.15
N SER A 373 3.61 13.93 -0.26
CA SER A 373 3.22 14.50 -1.55
C SER A 373 3.70 15.93 -1.76
N THR A 374 3.80 16.32 -3.04
CA THR A 374 3.86 17.70 -3.50
C THR A 374 2.84 17.88 -4.61
N ILE A 375 1.89 18.78 -4.38
CA ILE A 375 0.73 18.98 -5.25
C ILE A 375 0.50 20.47 -5.51
N GLY A 376 -0.16 20.75 -6.62
CA GLY A 376 -0.63 22.07 -6.98
C GLY A 376 0.50 23.10 -7.13
N ASP A 377 0.29 24.27 -6.53
CA ASP A 377 1.26 25.36 -6.45
C ASP A 377 2.35 25.12 -5.39
N THR A 378 2.77 23.86 -5.29
CA THR A 378 3.76 23.25 -4.39
C THR A 378 3.39 23.27 -2.91
N HIS A 379 2.21 22.76 -2.61
CA HIS A 379 1.87 22.33 -1.27
C HIS A 379 2.56 21.01 -0.95
N LEU A 380 3.35 20.97 0.12
CA LEU A 380 4.09 19.81 0.56
C LEU A 380 3.39 19.15 1.75
N ARG A 381 3.19 17.82 1.67
CA ARG A 381 2.79 16.98 2.80
C ARG A 381 3.90 15.98 3.10
N THR A 382 4.44 16.03 4.30
CA THR A 382 5.51 15.11 4.73
C THR A 382 4.97 13.71 5.07
N PHE A 383 5.85 12.73 5.20
CA PHE A 383 5.49 11.35 5.57
C PHE A 383 4.78 11.26 6.94
N ASN A 384 5.08 12.16 7.88
CA ASN A 384 4.40 12.20 9.18
C ASN A 384 3.17 13.12 9.20
N GLY A 385 2.81 13.75 8.06
CA GLY A 385 1.56 14.49 7.90
C GLY A 385 1.63 15.98 8.18
N LEU A 386 2.82 16.59 8.25
CA LEU A 386 2.96 18.04 8.20
C LEU A 386 2.65 18.54 6.79
N PHE A 387 1.74 19.51 6.68
CA PHE A 387 1.35 20.15 5.42
C PHE A 387 1.78 21.62 5.43
N TYR A 388 2.54 22.04 4.43
CA TYR A 388 3.05 23.40 4.37
C TYR A 388 3.28 23.87 2.93
N ASP A 389 3.24 25.19 2.73
CA ASP A 389 3.49 25.82 1.43
C ASP A 389 4.99 25.96 1.18
N PHE A 390 5.42 25.65 -0.05
CA PHE A 390 6.82 25.73 -0.44
C PHE A 390 6.97 26.26 -1.87
N GLN A 391 7.09 27.57 -2.00
CA GLN A 391 7.05 28.30 -3.26
C GLN A 391 8.44 28.62 -3.86
N ALA A 392 9.48 27.87 -3.49
CA ALA A 392 10.82 28.06 -4.05
C ALA A 392 10.93 27.46 -5.45
N ALA A 393 11.50 28.21 -6.41
CA ALA A 393 11.86 27.69 -7.73
C ALA A 393 13.24 27.00 -7.69
N GLY A 394 13.37 25.85 -8.38
CA GLY A 394 14.62 25.10 -8.49
C GLY A 394 14.42 23.60 -8.62
N ASP A 395 15.54 22.90 -8.72
CA ASP A 395 15.60 21.45 -8.60
C ASP A 395 15.87 21.09 -7.14
N PHE A 396 15.04 20.21 -6.55
CA PHE A 396 15.11 19.87 -5.13
C PHE A 396 15.06 18.37 -4.90
N THR A 397 15.74 17.91 -3.85
CA THR A 397 15.54 16.57 -3.30
C THR A 397 14.26 16.56 -2.46
N LEU A 398 13.23 15.87 -2.95
CA LEU A 398 11.98 15.68 -2.22
C LEU A 398 12.15 14.68 -1.08
N ALA A 399 12.67 13.49 -1.41
CA ALA A 399 12.90 12.41 -0.47
C ALA A 399 14.18 11.65 -0.85
N GLU A 400 14.92 11.21 0.17
CA GLU A 400 16.13 10.42 0.03
C GLU A 400 16.21 9.39 1.16
N VAL A 401 16.29 8.10 0.79
CA VAL A 401 16.59 6.96 1.67
C VAL A 401 17.86 6.33 1.15
N GLU A 402 18.98 6.65 1.80
CA GLU A 402 20.28 6.17 1.33
C GLU A 402 20.48 4.66 1.54
N PRO A 403 21.22 4.02 0.64
CA PRO A 403 21.80 4.53 -0.62
C PRO A 403 20.87 4.34 -1.84
N ASN A 404 19.68 3.76 -1.68
CA ASN A 404 18.95 3.08 -2.74
C ASN A 404 17.80 3.87 -3.35
N PHE A 405 17.24 4.84 -2.66
CA PHE A 405 16.06 5.56 -3.13
C PHE A 405 16.24 7.08 -3.01
N THR A 406 16.01 7.79 -4.11
CA THR A 406 16.06 9.27 -4.15
C THR A 406 15.00 9.78 -5.10
N VAL A 407 14.24 10.78 -4.69
CA VAL A 407 13.26 11.49 -5.53
C VAL A 407 13.60 12.97 -5.60
N GLN A 408 13.65 13.50 -6.82
CA GLN A 408 13.90 14.90 -7.10
C GLN A 408 12.75 15.51 -7.90
N THR A 409 12.48 16.78 -7.69
CA THR A 409 11.47 17.54 -8.44
C THR A 409 12.05 18.84 -8.97
N ARG A 410 11.57 19.29 -10.15
CA ARG A 410 11.81 20.61 -10.70
C ARG A 410 10.60 21.48 -10.47
N GLN A 411 10.76 22.51 -9.66
CA GLN A 411 9.76 23.52 -9.36
C GLN A 411 10.04 24.80 -10.14
N VAL A 412 9.06 25.23 -10.93
CA VAL A 412 9.19 26.38 -11.84
C VAL A 412 8.00 27.29 -11.61
N SER A 413 8.20 28.60 -11.70
CA SER A 413 7.09 29.55 -11.68
C SER A 413 6.07 29.19 -12.76
N GLY A 414 4.85 28.91 -12.35
CA GLY A 414 3.84 28.31 -13.23
C GLY A 414 2.56 29.10 -13.40
N ALA A 415 2.33 30.08 -12.54
CA ALA A 415 1.11 30.87 -12.58
C ALA A 415 1.36 32.21 -13.31
N PRO A 416 0.78 32.43 -14.50
CA PRO A 416 0.98 33.64 -15.27
C PRO A 416 0.54 34.91 -14.53
N THR A 417 -0.43 34.78 -13.62
CA THR A 417 -0.99 35.88 -12.83
C THR A 417 -0.34 36.01 -11.46
N TRP A 418 0.52 35.06 -11.08
CA TRP A 418 1.14 34.98 -9.77
C TRP A 418 2.58 34.49 -9.85
N PRO A 419 3.57 35.35 -10.06
CA PRO A 419 4.97 34.95 -10.31
C PRO A 419 5.65 34.23 -9.12
N ASN A 420 5.04 34.25 -7.95
CA ASN A 420 5.58 33.61 -6.75
C ASN A 420 5.03 32.18 -6.51
N ALA A 421 4.04 31.71 -7.29
CA ALA A 421 3.53 30.36 -7.23
C ALA A 421 4.37 29.45 -8.12
N THR A 422 4.92 28.39 -7.56
CA THR A 422 5.67 27.38 -8.30
C THR A 422 4.87 26.10 -8.47
N VAL A 423 5.09 25.40 -9.57
CA VAL A 423 4.51 24.08 -9.83
C VAL A 423 5.59 23.09 -10.25
N ASN A 424 5.39 21.81 -9.99
CA ASN A 424 6.32 20.78 -10.47
C ASN A 424 6.19 20.63 -11.98
N LYS A 425 7.29 20.74 -12.71
CA LYS A 425 7.37 20.51 -14.17
C LYS A 425 8.05 19.20 -14.51
N ALA A 426 8.80 18.62 -13.57
CA ALA A 426 9.45 17.33 -13.74
C ALA A 426 9.60 16.65 -12.38
N VAL A 427 9.60 15.33 -12.40
CA VAL A 427 9.97 14.48 -11.28
C VAL A 427 10.92 13.40 -11.77
N ALA A 428 11.93 13.08 -10.98
CA ALA A 428 12.83 11.96 -11.26
C ALA A 428 13.06 11.14 -9.99
N ALA A 429 13.17 9.82 -10.16
CA ALA A 429 13.47 8.91 -9.09
C ALA A 429 14.64 8.00 -9.45
N ARG A 430 15.46 7.69 -8.46
CA ARG A 430 16.52 6.68 -8.54
C ARG A 430 16.17 5.53 -7.59
N PHE A 431 16.12 4.32 -8.13
CA PHE A 431 15.92 3.07 -7.41
C PHE A 431 17.18 2.22 -7.60
N GLY A 432 18.06 2.17 -6.60
CA GLY A 432 19.37 1.56 -6.71
C GLY A 432 20.19 2.19 -7.84
N LYS A 433 20.34 1.47 -8.95
CA LYS A 433 21.07 1.95 -10.15
C LYS A 433 20.16 2.47 -11.27
N THR A 434 18.86 2.19 -11.20
CA THR A 434 17.89 2.57 -12.23
C THR A 434 17.36 3.96 -11.96
N GLN A 435 17.45 4.83 -12.94
CA GLN A 435 16.96 6.22 -12.87
C GLN A 435 15.80 6.40 -13.83
N VAL A 436 14.70 6.97 -13.36
CA VAL A 436 13.54 7.30 -14.17
C VAL A 436 13.21 8.77 -14.00
N ALA A 437 13.06 9.50 -15.09
CA ALA A 437 12.59 10.88 -15.09
C ALA A 437 11.29 11.01 -15.90
N ILE A 438 10.33 11.75 -15.37
CA ILE A 438 9.07 12.10 -16.02
C ILE A 438 9.04 13.61 -16.17
N CYS A 439 9.10 14.07 -17.41
CA CYS A 439 9.22 15.47 -17.77
C CYS A 439 7.92 15.93 -18.44
N LEU A 440 7.36 17.03 -17.98
CA LEU A 440 6.21 17.66 -18.64
C LEU A 440 6.61 18.13 -20.04
N ALA A 441 5.79 17.83 -21.04
CA ALA A 441 6.03 18.26 -22.40
C ALA A 441 5.84 19.77 -22.57
N ALA A 442 6.54 20.33 -23.52
CA ALA A 442 6.33 21.73 -23.93
C ALA A 442 4.89 21.94 -24.45
N PRO A 443 4.30 23.14 -24.25
CA PRO A 443 2.99 23.47 -24.78
C PRO A 443 2.92 23.24 -26.30
N GLY A 444 1.88 22.54 -26.76
CA GLY A 444 1.70 22.18 -28.17
C GLY A 444 2.36 20.87 -28.62
N SER A 445 2.97 20.13 -27.69
CA SER A 445 3.46 18.77 -27.96
C SER A 445 2.30 17.77 -28.11
N ASP A 446 2.47 16.75 -28.95
CA ASP A 446 1.53 15.64 -29.10
C ASP A 446 1.41 14.75 -27.84
N GLN A 447 2.35 14.85 -26.92
CA GLN A 447 2.38 14.12 -25.65
C GLN A 447 2.33 15.11 -24.48
N ALA A 448 1.63 14.74 -23.41
CA ALA A 448 1.56 15.52 -22.19
C ALA A 448 2.86 15.44 -21.34
N ALA A 449 3.56 14.31 -21.40
CA ALA A 449 4.81 14.08 -20.69
C ALA A 449 5.70 13.07 -21.41
N PHE A 450 7.00 13.14 -21.15
CA PHE A 450 8.02 12.21 -21.63
C PHE A 450 8.63 11.43 -20.48
N VAL A 451 8.85 10.13 -20.68
CA VAL A 451 9.55 9.26 -19.73
C VAL A 451 10.94 8.97 -20.24
N GLN A 452 11.95 9.12 -19.39
CA GLN A 452 13.35 8.80 -19.64
C GLN A 452 13.80 7.75 -18.61
N VAL A 453 14.40 6.65 -19.07
CA VAL A 453 15.00 5.62 -18.20
C VAL A 453 16.48 5.57 -18.49
N ASP A 454 17.32 5.80 -17.48
CA ASP A 454 18.78 5.88 -17.61
C ASP A 454 19.21 6.80 -18.79
N GLY A 455 18.52 7.94 -18.92
CA GLY A 455 18.73 8.95 -19.98
C GLY A 455 18.24 8.55 -21.38
N LYS A 456 17.46 7.47 -21.50
CA LYS A 456 16.90 6.99 -22.77
C LYS A 456 15.38 7.18 -22.80
N PRO A 457 14.81 7.73 -23.88
CA PRO A 457 13.36 7.82 -24.04
C PRO A 457 12.71 6.43 -23.95
N THR A 458 11.66 6.32 -23.12
CA THR A 458 10.94 5.07 -22.89
C THR A 458 9.44 5.31 -23.06
N ALA A 459 8.81 4.57 -23.97
CA ALA A 459 7.37 4.68 -24.17
C ALA A 459 6.62 3.79 -23.18
N VAL A 460 5.66 4.37 -22.45
CA VAL A 460 4.74 3.65 -21.58
C VAL A 460 3.32 3.93 -22.08
N GLY A 461 2.72 2.92 -22.72
CA GLY A 461 1.35 3.02 -23.26
C GLY A 461 0.31 3.07 -22.14
N ASP A 462 -0.84 3.67 -22.45
CA ASP A 462 -1.98 3.68 -21.51
C ASP A 462 -2.47 2.27 -21.21
N GLY A 463 -2.76 1.96 -19.95
CA GLY A 463 -3.11 0.63 -19.45
C GLY A 463 -1.97 -0.40 -19.54
N LYS A 464 -0.71 0.04 -19.74
CA LYS A 464 0.47 -0.84 -19.85
C LYS A 464 1.43 -0.63 -18.70
N SER A 465 2.20 -1.70 -18.42
CA SER A 465 3.35 -1.67 -17.53
C SER A 465 4.60 -2.15 -18.27
N VAL A 466 5.74 -1.63 -17.86
CA VAL A 466 7.08 -1.98 -18.37
C VAL A 466 7.96 -2.33 -17.18
N GLU A 467 8.62 -3.46 -17.24
CA GLU A 467 9.66 -3.83 -16.27
C GLU A 467 10.99 -3.19 -16.70
N LEU A 468 11.63 -2.51 -15.77
CA LEU A 468 12.89 -1.79 -15.93
C LEU A 468 14.03 -2.58 -15.26
N PRO A 469 15.31 -2.24 -15.56
CA PRO A 469 16.44 -2.85 -14.87
C PRO A 469 16.32 -2.72 -13.34
N GLY A 470 16.83 -3.71 -12.60
CA GLY A 470 16.87 -3.70 -11.14
C GLY A 470 15.52 -3.96 -10.47
N GLY A 471 14.55 -4.58 -11.17
CA GLY A 471 13.25 -4.93 -10.60
C GLY A 471 12.34 -3.72 -10.38
N VAL A 472 12.56 -2.64 -11.09
CA VAL A 472 11.68 -1.46 -11.06
C VAL A 472 10.57 -1.62 -12.09
N GLY A 473 9.34 -1.37 -11.70
CA GLY A 473 8.19 -1.32 -12.60
C GLY A 473 7.77 0.11 -12.89
N ILE A 474 7.37 0.40 -14.12
CA ILE A 474 6.62 1.61 -14.48
C ILE A 474 5.31 1.23 -15.14
N ALA A 475 4.21 1.73 -14.61
CA ALA A 475 2.87 1.54 -15.16
C ALA A 475 2.25 2.91 -15.52
N ARG A 476 1.39 2.93 -16.52
CA ARG A 476 0.59 4.11 -16.86
C ARG A 476 -0.88 3.77 -16.92
N GLN A 477 -1.70 4.60 -16.30
CA GLN A 477 -3.16 4.56 -16.44
C GLN A 477 -3.68 5.98 -16.61
N ASN A 478 -4.24 6.27 -17.77
CA ASN A 478 -4.67 7.62 -18.16
C ASN A 478 -3.51 8.64 -18.07
N ASN A 479 -3.61 9.62 -17.17
CA ASN A 479 -2.61 10.65 -16.90
C ASN A 479 -1.72 10.35 -15.71
N VAL A 480 -1.80 9.15 -15.12
CA VAL A 480 -1.03 8.74 -13.95
C VAL A 480 0.07 7.76 -14.36
N TYR A 481 1.31 8.05 -13.95
CA TYR A 481 2.44 7.14 -14.01
C TYR A 481 2.78 6.67 -12.60
N GLN A 482 2.91 5.36 -12.43
CA GLN A 482 3.29 4.72 -11.16
C GLN A 482 4.63 4.02 -11.34
N LEU A 483 5.62 4.43 -10.55
CA LEU A 483 6.90 3.74 -10.41
C LEU A 483 6.86 2.93 -9.11
N THR A 484 7.40 1.71 -9.14
CA THR A 484 7.49 0.88 -7.93
C THR A 484 8.75 0.02 -7.99
N SER A 485 9.48 -0.07 -6.87
CA SER A 485 10.63 -0.98 -6.71
C SER A 485 10.22 -2.34 -6.15
N GLU A 486 11.11 -3.34 -6.23
CA GLU A 486 10.91 -4.63 -5.54
C GLU A 486 10.78 -4.50 -4.02
N GLU A 487 11.29 -3.42 -3.44
CA GLU A 487 11.23 -3.14 -2.00
C GLU A 487 9.98 -2.36 -1.59
N GLY A 488 9.12 -2.00 -2.56
CA GLY A 488 7.86 -1.29 -2.34
C GLY A 488 7.98 0.24 -2.32
N ASP A 489 9.18 0.82 -2.47
CA ASP A 489 9.29 2.27 -2.64
C ASP A 489 8.65 2.69 -3.96
N SER A 490 7.91 3.79 -3.94
CA SER A 490 7.10 4.19 -5.09
C SER A 490 7.12 5.69 -5.38
N VAL A 491 6.83 6.03 -6.63
CA VAL A 491 6.55 7.41 -7.05
C VAL A 491 5.36 7.41 -8.00
N GLN A 492 4.32 8.13 -7.63
CA GLN A 492 3.18 8.38 -8.51
C GLN A 492 3.27 9.80 -9.05
N ALA A 493 3.24 9.94 -10.37
CA ALA A 493 3.22 11.22 -11.07
C ALA A 493 1.89 11.39 -11.81
N THR A 494 1.08 12.34 -11.38
CA THR A 494 -0.19 12.71 -12.04
C THR A 494 0.05 13.89 -12.96
N ILE A 495 -0.08 13.67 -14.26
CA ILE A 495 0.15 14.69 -15.29
C ILE A 495 -1.10 15.54 -15.44
N ASN A 496 -0.97 16.82 -15.10
CA ASN A 496 -2.02 17.82 -15.27
C ASN A 496 -1.62 18.82 -16.37
N PRO A 497 -2.56 19.59 -16.94
CA PRO A 497 -2.22 20.62 -17.90
C PRO A 497 -1.28 21.67 -17.29
N GLY A 498 0.00 21.60 -17.61
CA GLY A 498 1.02 22.55 -17.19
C GLY A 498 1.73 22.23 -15.87
N TRP A 499 1.42 21.14 -15.16
CA TRP A 499 2.09 20.74 -13.91
C TRP A 499 1.96 19.25 -13.59
N ILE A 500 2.74 18.77 -12.63
CA ILE A 500 2.75 17.38 -12.18
C ILE A 500 2.46 17.32 -10.69
N GLY A 501 1.43 16.55 -10.27
CA GLY A 501 1.24 16.15 -8.88
C GLY A 501 2.12 14.95 -8.59
N VAL A 502 2.82 14.94 -7.44
CA VAL A 502 3.73 13.86 -7.08
C VAL A 502 3.36 13.30 -5.70
N VAL A 503 3.23 11.99 -5.62
CA VAL A 503 3.16 11.25 -4.36
C VAL A 503 4.38 10.34 -4.29
N VAL A 504 5.07 10.36 -3.15
CA VAL A 504 6.23 9.50 -2.85
C VAL A 504 5.81 8.53 -1.77
N GLY A 505 5.93 7.24 -2.04
CA GLY A 505 5.65 6.16 -1.09
C GLY A 505 6.93 5.49 -0.61
N LEU A 506 6.95 5.07 0.65
CA LEU A 506 8.04 4.29 1.22
C LEU A 506 7.58 2.85 1.46
N GLY A 507 8.33 1.92 0.94
CA GLY A 507 8.11 0.48 1.10
C GLY A 507 8.40 -0.03 2.51
N ARG A 508 9.09 0.75 3.33
CA ARG A 508 9.36 0.44 4.75
C ARG A 508 9.06 1.64 5.63
N TRP A 509 8.42 1.37 6.77
CA TRP A 509 8.16 2.39 7.77
C TRP A 509 8.20 1.80 9.19
N PRO A 510 8.88 2.44 10.18
CA PRO A 510 9.64 3.68 10.06
C PRO A 510 10.91 3.55 9.21
N SER A 511 11.35 4.64 8.60
CA SER A 511 12.55 4.71 7.76
C SER A 511 13.32 6.00 8.02
N SER A 512 14.64 5.95 7.86
CA SER A 512 15.49 7.13 7.89
C SER A 512 15.40 7.84 6.55
N VAL A 513 14.45 8.74 6.43
CA VAL A 513 14.20 9.53 5.22
C VAL A 513 14.62 10.98 5.44
N HIS A 514 15.22 11.59 4.42
CA HIS A 514 15.66 12.97 4.38
C HIS A 514 15.02 13.69 3.17
N GLY A 515 15.05 15.02 3.14
CA GLY A 515 14.50 15.81 2.03
C GLY A 515 13.40 16.77 2.44
N LEU A 516 12.81 17.44 1.44
CA LEU A 516 11.75 18.44 1.67
C LEU A 516 10.52 17.85 2.37
N ILE A 517 10.16 16.59 2.09
CA ILE A 517 8.95 15.93 2.62
C ILE A 517 9.25 14.98 3.78
N ALA A 518 10.38 15.17 4.47
CA ALA A 518 10.78 14.38 5.63
C ALA A 518 10.69 15.19 6.94
N ASN A 519 10.44 14.48 8.04
CA ASN A 519 10.43 15.05 9.38
C ASN A 519 11.57 14.44 10.22
N PRO A 520 12.41 15.25 10.86
CA PRO A 520 13.47 14.72 11.73
C PRO A 520 12.83 13.98 12.91
N ASN A 521 13.29 12.76 13.16
CA ASN A 521 12.82 11.91 14.26
C ASN A 521 11.29 11.71 14.29
N GLY A 522 10.61 11.83 13.15
CA GLY A 522 9.15 11.68 13.05
C GLY A 522 8.34 12.83 13.68
N ASN A 523 8.97 13.95 14.04
CA ASN A 523 8.26 15.07 14.65
C ASN A 523 7.47 15.88 13.61
N VAL A 524 6.15 15.79 13.67
CA VAL A 524 5.21 16.45 12.74
C VAL A 524 5.27 17.99 12.72
N ASN A 525 5.97 18.61 13.66
CA ASN A 525 6.14 20.07 13.73
C ASN A 525 7.51 20.54 13.23
N GLN A 526 8.35 19.64 12.71
CA GLN A 526 9.73 19.94 12.37
C GLN A 526 10.09 19.45 10.98
N ILE A 527 10.95 20.23 10.31
CA ILE A 527 11.70 19.87 9.11
C ILE A 527 13.17 20.16 9.37
N ALA A 528 14.09 19.55 8.62
CA ALA A 528 15.52 19.73 8.84
C ALA A 528 16.27 19.96 7.54
N THR A 529 17.29 20.81 7.58
CA THR A 529 18.26 21.00 6.50
C THR A 529 19.12 19.74 6.31
N ARG A 530 19.81 19.63 5.19
CA ARG A 530 20.73 18.52 4.90
C ARG A 530 21.86 18.38 5.92
N ASP A 531 22.30 19.48 6.53
CA ASP A 531 23.32 19.52 7.59
C ASP A 531 22.76 19.32 9.01
N GLY A 532 21.44 19.04 9.14
CA GLY A 532 20.78 18.68 10.38
C GLY A 532 20.26 19.87 11.22
N PHE A 533 20.27 21.11 10.70
CA PHE A 533 19.60 22.20 11.39
C PHE A 533 18.07 22.04 11.32
N VAL A 534 17.43 22.09 12.50
CA VAL A 534 15.99 21.82 12.63
C VAL A 534 15.20 23.14 12.62
N LEU A 535 14.23 23.22 11.74
CA LEU A 535 13.21 24.27 11.72
C LEU A 535 11.94 23.73 12.40
N THR A 536 11.37 24.54 13.29
CA THR A 536 10.13 24.20 14.00
C THR A 536 9.00 25.10 13.57
N ASN A 537 7.82 24.53 13.32
CA ASN A 537 6.57 25.27 13.03
C ASN A 537 6.15 26.14 14.26
N PRO A 538 5.83 27.45 14.02
CA PRO A 538 5.77 28.18 12.77
C PRO A 538 7.15 28.49 12.18
N PHE A 539 7.30 28.31 10.86
CA PHE A 539 8.58 28.48 10.18
C PHE A 539 8.91 29.96 9.95
N ASN A 540 10.16 30.34 10.20
CA ASN A 540 10.65 31.64 9.76
C ASN A 540 10.87 31.63 8.24
N PHE A 541 10.47 32.69 7.54
CA PHE A 541 10.59 32.79 6.08
C PHE A 541 12.03 32.63 5.58
N ASP A 542 12.99 33.35 6.22
CA ASP A 542 14.38 33.31 5.79
C ASP A 542 15.01 31.93 6.05
N ASP A 543 14.72 31.30 7.19
CA ASP A 543 15.18 29.97 7.50
C ASP A 543 14.58 28.92 6.53
N LEU A 544 13.30 29.08 6.14
CA LEU A 544 12.64 28.16 5.22
C LEU A 544 13.20 28.29 3.79
N TYR A 545 13.33 29.50 3.25
CA TYR A 545 13.64 29.71 1.84
C TYR A 545 15.13 29.90 1.55
N HIS A 546 15.92 30.47 2.50
CA HIS A 546 17.36 30.77 2.32
C HIS A 546 18.28 29.83 3.11
N ARG A 547 17.72 28.91 3.89
CA ARG A 547 18.50 27.91 4.58
C ARG A 547 18.01 26.48 4.29
N PHE A 548 16.76 26.18 4.60
CA PHE A 548 16.21 24.86 4.39
C PHE A 548 16.10 24.55 2.89
N ALA A 549 15.44 25.38 2.10
CA ALA A 549 15.33 25.18 0.65
C ALA A 549 16.72 25.07 -0.01
N ASP A 550 17.64 25.99 0.28
CA ASP A 550 18.98 25.97 -0.32
C ASP A 550 19.78 24.71 0.05
N SER A 551 19.57 24.15 1.24
CA SER A 551 20.24 22.89 1.65
C SER A 551 19.77 21.66 0.84
N TRP A 552 18.55 21.71 0.28
CA TRP A 552 17.98 20.61 -0.51
C TRP A 552 18.02 20.86 -2.01
N ARG A 553 18.64 21.99 -2.46
CA ARG A 553 18.86 22.23 -3.88
C ARG A 553 19.79 21.17 -4.47
N VAL A 554 19.42 20.70 -5.65
CA VAL A 554 20.19 19.72 -6.40
C VAL A 554 21.23 20.44 -7.24
N THR A 555 22.48 20.00 -7.16
CA THR A 555 23.56 20.51 -8.05
C THR A 555 23.42 19.88 -9.44
N GLU A 556 23.97 20.51 -10.47
CA GLU A 556 23.96 19.96 -11.84
C GLU A 556 24.56 18.55 -11.90
N ARG A 557 25.60 18.29 -11.13
CA ARG A 557 26.26 16.97 -11.08
C ARG A 557 25.38 15.89 -10.47
N ASP A 558 24.56 16.23 -9.48
CA ASP A 558 23.75 15.27 -8.72
C ASP A 558 22.32 15.20 -9.25
N SER A 559 22.03 15.90 -10.37
CA SER A 559 20.69 16.02 -10.93
C SER A 559 20.25 14.75 -11.65
N LEU A 560 19.16 14.14 -11.17
CA LEU A 560 18.40 13.11 -11.87
C LEU A 560 17.49 13.72 -12.96
N LEU A 561 17.33 15.05 -12.97
CA LEU A 561 16.41 15.79 -13.82
C LEU A 561 17.09 16.33 -15.11
N SER A 562 18.38 16.06 -15.30
CA SER A 562 19.15 16.53 -16.46
C SER A 562 18.56 16.08 -17.81
N ALA A 563 17.91 14.92 -17.84
CA ALA A 563 17.20 14.42 -19.03
C ALA A 563 16.03 15.34 -19.43
N CYS A 564 15.38 16.03 -18.46
CA CYS A 564 14.27 16.93 -18.70
C CYS A 564 14.70 18.28 -19.32
N ASN A 565 15.99 18.63 -19.31
CA ASN A 565 16.49 19.86 -19.94
C ASN A 565 16.26 19.86 -21.46
N ARG A 566 16.25 18.67 -22.08
CA ARG A 566 16.02 18.50 -23.53
C ARG A 566 14.57 18.74 -23.93
N GLU A 567 13.64 18.62 -23.00
CA GLU A 567 12.20 18.79 -23.22
C GLU A 567 11.75 20.26 -23.06
N GLY A 568 12.71 21.19 -22.93
CA GLY A 568 12.42 22.62 -22.85
C GLY A 568 11.85 23.10 -21.52
N THR A 569 11.95 22.29 -20.46
CA THR A 569 11.56 22.71 -19.12
C THR A 569 12.69 23.57 -18.51
N PRO A 570 12.47 24.87 -18.29
CA PRO A 570 13.51 25.76 -17.78
C PRO A 570 13.93 25.37 -16.37
N VAL A 571 15.20 25.53 -16.04
CA VAL A 571 15.70 25.49 -14.67
C VAL A 571 15.65 26.92 -14.14
N GLU A 572 14.80 27.16 -13.17
CA GLU A 572 14.73 28.42 -12.45
C GLU A 572 15.37 28.28 -11.08
N SER A 573 15.71 29.36 -10.44
CA SER A 573 16.25 29.38 -9.08
C SER A 573 15.80 30.63 -8.36
N GLY A 574 15.24 30.46 -7.17
CA GLY A 574 14.85 31.60 -6.34
C GLY A 574 13.90 31.25 -5.21
N ALA A 575 13.84 32.15 -4.26
CA ALA A 575 12.81 32.18 -3.21
C ALA A 575 11.64 33.04 -3.67
N PRO A 576 10.41 32.82 -3.18
CA PRO A 576 9.30 33.74 -3.41
C PRO A 576 9.58 35.11 -2.75
N GLN A 577 9.01 36.15 -3.29
CA GLN A 577 9.17 37.48 -2.68
C GLN A 577 8.40 37.66 -1.35
N ARG A 578 7.32 36.92 -1.20
CA ARG A 578 6.47 36.88 -0.01
C ARG A 578 5.65 35.60 0.01
N ILE A 579 5.12 35.28 1.17
CA ILE A 579 4.11 34.24 1.34
C ILE A 579 2.78 34.71 0.78
N PHE A 580 2.01 33.80 0.22
CA PHE A 580 0.69 34.05 -0.29
C PHE A 580 -0.25 32.88 0.04
N TYR A 581 -1.41 33.22 0.57
CA TYR A 581 -2.42 32.26 1.00
C TYR A 581 -3.77 32.53 0.34
N ALA A 582 -4.69 31.59 0.38
CA ALA A 582 -6.05 31.76 -0.10
C ALA A 582 -6.75 32.98 0.52
N GLY A 583 -6.37 33.37 1.75
CA GLY A 583 -6.86 34.57 2.42
C GLY A 583 -6.45 35.89 1.77
N ASP A 584 -5.36 35.89 1.01
CA ASP A 584 -4.84 37.07 0.30
C ASP A 584 -5.52 37.32 -1.07
N LEU A 585 -6.33 36.35 -1.53
CA LEU A 585 -7.10 36.50 -2.77
C LEU A 585 -8.20 37.56 -2.63
N GLU A 586 -8.49 38.25 -3.71
CA GLU A 586 -9.66 39.10 -3.80
C GLU A 586 -10.93 38.33 -3.48
N PRO A 587 -11.88 38.85 -2.69
CA PRO A 587 -13.03 38.12 -2.18
C PRO A 587 -13.84 37.36 -3.23
N GLU A 588 -14.05 37.97 -4.40
CA GLU A 588 -14.82 37.37 -5.49
C GLU A 588 -14.07 36.16 -6.13
N ILE A 589 -12.76 36.32 -6.34
CA ILE A 589 -11.89 35.24 -6.87
C ILE A 589 -11.85 34.07 -5.89
N ARG A 590 -11.65 34.41 -4.62
CA ARG A 590 -11.64 33.40 -3.53
C ARG A 590 -12.94 32.62 -3.47
N GLN A 591 -14.09 33.32 -3.47
CA GLN A 591 -15.40 32.67 -3.40
C GLN A 591 -15.66 31.76 -4.60
N LYS A 592 -15.30 32.19 -5.82
CA LYS A 592 -15.42 31.40 -7.04
C LYS A 592 -14.57 30.15 -6.96
N ALA A 593 -13.27 30.26 -6.64
CA ALA A 593 -12.34 29.15 -6.53
C ALA A 593 -12.75 28.15 -5.44
N GLN A 594 -13.17 28.66 -4.26
CA GLN A 594 -13.68 27.82 -3.18
C GLN A 594 -14.95 27.04 -3.59
N GLY A 595 -15.82 27.67 -4.38
CA GLY A 595 -17.00 27.01 -4.95
C GLY A 595 -16.63 25.83 -5.86
N VAL A 596 -15.61 25.98 -6.71
CA VAL A 596 -15.08 24.90 -7.56
C VAL A 596 -14.58 23.76 -6.71
N CYS A 597 -13.72 24.02 -5.72
CA CYS A 597 -13.15 23.00 -4.83
C CYS A 597 -14.22 22.24 -4.03
N THR A 598 -15.21 22.97 -3.50
CA THR A 598 -16.33 22.35 -2.75
C THR A 598 -17.20 21.49 -3.66
N THR A 599 -17.47 21.94 -4.87
CA THR A 599 -18.24 21.18 -5.88
C THR A 599 -17.49 19.92 -6.31
N ALA A 600 -16.17 19.95 -6.41
CA ALA A 600 -15.33 18.80 -6.68
C ALA A 600 -15.34 17.76 -5.53
N GLY A 601 -15.74 18.15 -4.32
CA GLY A 601 -15.83 17.27 -3.15
C GLY A 601 -14.69 17.40 -2.15
N VAL A 602 -13.85 18.44 -2.27
CA VAL A 602 -12.77 18.71 -1.31
C VAL A 602 -13.37 19.07 0.05
N LYS A 603 -12.86 18.42 1.10
CA LYS A 603 -13.37 18.60 2.46
C LYS A 603 -12.88 19.90 3.09
N PRO A 604 -13.67 20.55 3.98
CA PRO A 604 -13.24 21.72 4.73
C PRO A 604 -11.93 21.49 5.51
N GLY A 605 -11.09 22.53 5.54
CA GLY A 605 -9.78 22.50 6.23
C GLY A 605 -8.64 22.93 5.30
N ALA A 606 -7.41 22.62 5.69
CA ALA A 606 -6.20 23.06 4.96
C ALA A 606 -6.19 22.64 3.48
N LEU A 607 -6.74 21.48 3.13
CA LEU A 607 -6.84 21.05 1.74
C LEU A 607 -7.83 21.89 0.93
N LEU A 608 -8.91 22.40 1.54
CA LEU A 608 -9.83 23.30 0.86
C LEU A 608 -9.20 24.69 0.65
N ASP A 609 -8.44 25.17 1.62
CA ASP A 609 -7.73 26.46 1.49
C ASP A 609 -6.65 26.36 0.40
N ALA A 610 -5.84 25.30 0.39
CA ALA A 610 -4.85 25.02 -0.64
C ALA A 610 -5.49 24.89 -2.03
N CYS A 611 -6.54 24.09 -2.16
CA CYS A 611 -7.31 23.97 -3.41
C CYS A 611 -7.85 25.31 -3.90
N THR A 612 -8.37 26.13 -2.99
CA THR A 612 -8.90 27.46 -3.33
C THR A 612 -7.81 28.37 -3.90
N LEU A 613 -6.61 28.31 -3.34
CA LEU A 613 -5.46 29.04 -3.86
C LEU A 613 -5.08 28.50 -5.24
N ASP A 614 -4.91 27.19 -5.39
CA ASP A 614 -4.52 26.53 -6.65
C ASP A 614 -5.46 26.84 -7.80
N VAL A 615 -6.77 26.70 -7.60
CA VAL A 615 -7.77 26.99 -8.64
C VAL A 615 -7.67 28.46 -9.07
N ALA A 616 -7.41 29.36 -8.14
CA ALA A 616 -7.28 30.79 -8.44
C ALA A 616 -5.96 31.11 -9.17
N VAL A 617 -4.80 30.58 -8.71
CA VAL A 617 -3.48 30.96 -9.24
C VAL A 617 -3.08 30.16 -10.48
N ILE A 618 -3.45 28.88 -10.56
CA ILE A 618 -3.25 28.06 -11.75
C ILE A 618 -4.27 28.43 -12.83
N GLY A 619 -5.45 28.92 -12.43
CA GLY A 619 -6.51 29.36 -13.33
C GLY A 619 -7.24 28.20 -14.02
N GLN A 620 -7.27 27.02 -13.41
CA GLN A 620 -7.89 25.80 -13.94
C GLN A 620 -8.78 25.14 -12.88
N ASP A 621 -10.06 24.93 -13.20
CA ASP A 621 -11.00 24.25 -12.30
C ASP A 621 -10.56 22.80 -12.01
N SER A 622 -9.87 22.15 -12.97
CA SER A 622 -9.32 20.79 -12.82
C SER A 622 -8.22 20.67 -11.77
N ALA A 623 -7.62 21.79 -11.32
CA ALA A 623 -6.66 21.78 -10.20
C ALA A 623 -7.30 21.24 -8.91
N ALA A 624 -8.62 21.36 -8.74
CA ALA A 624 -9.34 20.79 -7.60
C ALA A 624 -9.23 19.26 -7.48
N ASN A 625 -9.03 18.55 -8.59
CA ASN A 625 -9.11 17.08 -8.61
C ASN A 625 -8.04 16.38 -7.75
N VAL A 626 -6.84 16.97 -7.63
CA VAL A 626 -5.76 16.38 -6.83
C VAL A 626 -6.03 16.44 -5.33
N PHE A 627 -6.93 17.34 -4.89
CA PHE A 627 -7.27 17.51 -3.47
C PHE A 627 -8.43 16.61 -3.02
N VAL A 628 -9.21 16.07 -3.95
CA VAL A 628 -10.40 15.24 -3.62
C VAL A 628 -10.02 14.00 -2.83
N ASN A 629 -8.94 13.32 -3.26
CA ASN A 629 -8.43 12.10 -2.66
C ASN A 629 -7.07 12.32 -1.96
N ALA A 630 -6.67 13.58 -1.75
CA ALA A 630 -5.44 13.87 -1.02
C ALA A 630 -5.53 13.40 0.43
N ILE A 631 -4.44 12.83 0.93
CA ILE A 631 -4.36 12.36 2.32
C ILE A 631 -4.47 13.58 3.25
N PRO A 632 -5.43 13.60 4.20
CA PRO A 632 -5.57 14.71 5.13
C PRO A 632 -4.28 14.97 5.93
N PRO A 633 -3.91 16.23 6.16
CA PRO A 633 -2.77 16.57 6.99
C PRO A 633 -3.06 16.30 8.48
N THR A 634 -2.02 15.91 9.22
CA THR A 634 -2.06 15.80 10.67
C THR A 634 -1.80 17.14 11.34
N THR A 635 -0.91 17.94 10.73
CA THR A 635 -0.49 19.27 11.22
C THR A 635 -0.35 20.22 10.03
N VAL A 636 -0.72 21.48 10.22
CA VAL A 636 -0.54 22.54 9.22
C VAL A 636 0.62 23.43 9.65
N GLY A 637 1.60 23.57 8.76
CA GLY A 637 2.72 24.48 8.92
C GLY A 637 2.30 25.91 8.54
N THR A 638 2.71 26.85 9.35
CA THR A 638 2.54 28.27 9.07
C THR A 638 3.90 28.95 8.91
N ILE A 639 3.98 29.93 8.04
CA ILE A 639 5.21 30.66 7.79
C ILE A 639 5.03 32.06 8.35
N THR A 640 5.91 32.46 9.24
CA THR A 640 5.95 33.82 9.74
C THR A 640 6.86 34.66 8.84
N SER A 641 6.40 35.87 8.43
CA SER A 641 7.27 36.82 7.78
C SER A 641 8.49 36.99 8.69
N GLY A 642 9.67 36.67 8.18
CA GLY A 642 10.92 37.03 8.84
C GLY A 642 10.81 38.47 9.21
N GLY A 643 11.02 38.77 10.48
CA GLY A 643 11.13 40.15 10.90
C GLY A 643 12.34 40.78 10.23
N GLY A 644 12.21 41.16 9.00
CA GLY A 644 12.92 42.26 8.37
C GLY A 644 12.49 43.49 9.10
N GLY A 645 12.69 43.55 10.40
CA GLY A 645 12.66 44.76 11.13
C GLY A 645 13.73 45.61 10.48
N ASN A 646 13.29 46.65 9.70
CA ASN A 646 14.18 47.66 9.21
C ASN A 646 15.24 47.89 10.28
N ILE A 647 16.51 47.76 9.92
CA ILE A 647 17.62 48.07 10.83
C ILE A 647 17.34 49.43 11.50
N LEU A 648 16.69 50.34 10.80
CA LEU A 648 16.17 51.59 11.28
C LEU A 648 15.13 51.51 12.40
N THR A 649 14.24 50.51 12.43
CA THR A 649 13.24 50.35 13.50
C THR A 649 13.79 49.58 14.71
N LYS A 650 14.76 48.70 14.54
CA LYS A 650 15.38 47.96 15.64
C LYS A 650 16.39 48.82 16.40
N TRP A 651 16.94 49.87 15.75
CA TRP A 651 17.97 50.76 16.31
C TRP A 651 17.51 52.19 16.40
N TRP A 652 16.17 52.51 16.35
CA TRP A 652 15.61 53.86 16.40
C TRP A 652 16.07 54.65 17.63
N TRP A 653 16.33 53.95 18.76
CA TRP A 653 16.86 54.52 19.97
C TRP A 653 18.29 55.05 19.80
N LEU A 654 19.09 54.49 18.89
CA LEU A 654 20.41 55.05 18.55
C LEU A 654 20.28 56.40 17.85
N TRP A 655 19.26 56.60 17.04
CA TRP A 655 18.97 57.91 16.46
C TRP A 655 18.56 58.91 17.52
N LEU A 656 17.85 58.52 18.56
CA LEU A 656 17.54 59.40 19.71
C LEU A 656 18.81 59.74 20.48
N ILE A 657 19.73 58.80 20.70
CA ILE A 657 21.02 59.07 21.34
C ILE A 657 21.85 60.03 20.48
N LEU A 658 21.89 59.82 19.16
CA LEU A 658 22.61 60.71 18.24
C LEU A 658 22.03 62.12 18.27
N LEU A 659 20.73 62.29 18.25
CA LEU A 659 20.05 63.56 18.38
C LEU A 659 20.33 64.21 19.76
N LEU A 660 20.34 63.43 20.83
CA LEU A 660 20.68 63.93 22.17
C LEU A 660 22.13 64.43 22.24
N ILE A 661 23.05 63.71 21.65
CA ILE A 661 24.46 64.09 21.55
C ILE A 661 24.60 65.41 20.74
N ILE A 662 23.92 65.49 19.60
CA ILE A 662 23.93 66.73 18.80
C ILE A 662 23.33 67.91 19.56
N LEU A 663 22.28 67.72 20.33
CA LEU A 663 21.66 68.71 21.17
C LEU A 663 22.58 69.18 22.28
N ILE A 664 23.27 68.20 22.96
CA ILE A 664 24.26 68.51 24.01
C ILE A 664 25.43 69.30 23.40
N LEU A 665 25.97 68.89 22.28
CA LEU A 665 27.07 69.61 21.60
C LEU A 665 26.60 71.01 21.17
N TRP A 666 25.39 71.16 20.65
CA TRP A 666 24.82 72.46 20.31
C TRP A 666 24.67 73.36 21.54
N LEU A 667 24.24 72.84 22.69
CA LEU A 667 24.15 73.60 23.95
C LEU A 667 25.51 73.97 24.50
N LEU A 668 26.52 73.10 24.38
CA LEU A 668 27.89 73.39 24.85
C LEU A 668 28.61 74.42 24.00
N PHE A 669 28.36 74.46 22.69
CA PHE A 669 29.02 75.40 21.76
C PHE A 669 28.21 76.63 21.50
N ARG A 670 27.01 76.77 22.09
CA ARG A 670 26.22 77.97 22.04
C ARG A 670 26.91 79.09 22.82
N LYS A 671 27.68 79.95 22.11
CA LYS A 671 28.31 81.10 22.73
C LYS A 671 27.25 81.91 23.43
N LYS A 672 27.36 82.17 24.73
CA LYS A 672 26.59 83.22 25.39
C LYS A 672 26.97 84.54 24.75
N PRO A 673 26.00 85.43 24.51
CA PRO A 673 26.25 86.74 23.99
C PRO A 673 27.10 87.59 24.95
#